data_6885c25a9ddcebd481dfb0d8bff69544
#
_entry.id   6885c25a9ddcebd481dfb0d8bff69544
#
_cell.length_a   1.000
_cell.length_b   1.000
_cell.length_c   1.000
_cell.angle_alpha   90.00
_cell.angle_beta   90.00
_cell.angle_gamma   90.00
#
_symmetry.space_group_name_H-M   'P 1'
#
loop_
_entity.id
_entity.type
_entity.pdbx_description
1 polymer ?
#
loop_
_entity_poly.entity_id
_entity_poly.type
_entity_poly.pdbx_seq_one_letter_code
_entity_poly.pdbx_strand_id
1 'polypeptide(L)'
;MKNFFAFIGEMHIIKYNVMFDSVRYGIVDIYEIVGANEREESRNLHHGHSFRIRGPIHQPYVTIKMMSDALLPFLDYRGWIFGINDATEREVGGDSFEMAYYAFRDPRYAAFIRMSPGRNDLIYGVPELPEVEPGDVRGAYADNAGALMLRSTQQEPREKIQAVLKYGTHGGYHGHFDRTAMLSLMRYARSFYNPEMVWYSYAPYMYNFYVQSSISKNMVTVDLKQQETDDSKRSLFYTGDLSQAGCVEGTAAWSYPAYGGLRHSMRGPRDFKEKTEWEARYFPVPEKHPGFGVLTGFTEPVFQRRLMVVTDDYVVLADYDKSTENKQHRFDLLFQIKGLLGLSADKKEFISHQAQLDTDALSAAPLVTDINQYSVTGTLKASFLTKFGPEADNRGTRMYGESGNLYMDIYNAWPNIQRIAYTGRAPEDHGTQRNLKYMVEGDGKLLAEGSFGAWILGEGKVDVDITGIRKLTLSSATQHANRSKTLFWAEAVLETKDGKQIRLADLPVVKNNVQDNPFGNTKDYADGRINISGENYSWGLPAEPVNAGFETPAQYTFDLDGLQAIRLKTVIGGDYPLGDEAERRITFGVRMDAAQVRYLTVIEPFEKENSVHSVFAPSADELIVILKDGREQRLYFSGMEEEGGAPTVRMEEWKEGVLLRKERTGCN
;
A
#
# COMPACT_ATOMS: atom_id res chain seq x y z
N MET A 1 3.58 -23.89 -2.42
CA MET A 1 4.13 -22.67 -3.04
C MET A 1 3.11 -21.56 -3.34
N LYS A 2 1.80 -21.81 -3.48
CA LYS A 2 0.78 -20.76 -3.73
C LYS A 2 0.83 -19.57 -2.74
N ASN A 3 1.38 -19.75 -1.56
CA ASN A 3 1.46 -18.72 -0.54
C ASN A 3 2.91 -18.33 -0.18
N PHE A 4 3.89 -18.70 -1.03
CA PHE A 4 5.29 -18.48 -0.70
C PHE A 4 5.64 -16.98 -0.61
N PHE A 5 5.04 -16.13 -1.41
CA PHE A 5 5.26 -14.68 -1.36
C PHE A 5 4.33 -13.94 -0.37
N ALA A 6 3.10 -14.37 -0.16
CA ALA A 6 2.32 -13.98 1.01
C ALA A 6 3.08 -14.33 2.30
N PHE A 7 3.89 -15.31 2.22
CA PHE A 7 4.77 -15.88 3.21
C PHE A 7 6.08 -15.12 3.44
N ILE A 8 6.60 -14.40 2.47
CA ILE A 8 7.82 -13.60 2.68
C ILE A 8 7.59 -12.51 3.72
N GLY A 9 6.39 -11.96 3.81
CA GLY A 9 5.98 -11.06 4.90
C GLY A 9 5.94 -11.73 6.28
N GLU A 10 5.60 -13.02 6.32
CA GLU A 10 5.46 -13.82 7.54
C GLU A 10 6.59 -14.83 7.77
N MET A 11 7.58 -14.87 6.89
CA MET A 11 8.72 -15.79 6.98
C MET A 11 9.45 -15.80 8.33
N HIS A 12 9.22 -14.81 9.20
CA HIS A 12 9.77 -14.85 10.54
C HIS A 12 9.30 -16.07 11.36
N ILE A 13 8.06 -16.47 11.25
CA ILE A 13 7.52 -17.59 12.05
C ILE A 13 7.80 -18.93 11.40
N ILE A 14 7.66 -19.04 10.08
CA ILE A 14 7.94 -20.30 9.37
C ILE A 14 9.42 -20.50 9.12
N LYS A 15 10.18 -19.42 8.91
CA LYS A 15 11.64 -19.45 8.89
C LYS A 15 12.20 -20.15 10.14
N TYR A 16 11.69 -19.84 11.32
CA TYR A 16 12.13 -20.51 12.55
C TYR A 16 11.72 -21.99 12.65
N ASN A 17 10.50 -22.34 12.30
CA ASN A 17 10.02 -23.70 12.48
C ASN A 17 10.49 -24.66 11.38
N VAL A 18 10.34 -24.28 10.12
CA VAL A 18 10.70 -25.17 8.99
C VAL A 18 12.21 -25.25 8.79
N MET A 19 12.95 -24.14 8.94
CA MET A 19 14.39 -24.16 8.75
C MET A 19 15.11 -24.78 9.96
N PHE A 20 14.62 -24.62 11.18
CA PHE A 20 15.22 -25.20 12.37
C PHE A 20 15.07 -26.73 12.37
N ASP A 21 13.92 -27.25 12.01
CA ASP A 21 13.69 -28.68 11.87
C ASP A 21 14.47 -29.29 10.70
N SER A 22 14.61 -28.56 9.59
CA SER A 22 15.35 -29.05 8.43
C SER A 22 16.87 -29.11 8.64
N VAL A 23 17.43 -28.18 9.41
CA VAL A 23 18.85 -28.25 9.81
C VAL A 23 19.12 -29.45 10.72
N ARG A 24 18.15 -29.80 11.56
CA ARG A 24 18.26 -30.94 12.49
C ARG A 24 18.17 -32.29 11.80
N TYR A 25 17.39 -32.39 10.71
CA TYR A 25 17.11 -33.65 10.03
C TYR A 25 17.69 -33.76 8.61
N GLY A 26 18.39 -32.74 8.14
CA GLY A 26 19.14 -32.77 6.87
C GLY A 26 18.34 -32.60 5.62
N ILE A 27 17.07 -32.98 5.59
CA ILE A 27 16.13 -32.82 4.48
C ILE A 27 14.73 -32.79 5.07
N VAL A 28 14.00 -31.71 4.93
CA VAL A 28 12.58 -31.66 5.26
C VAL A 28 11.77 -31.73 3.98
N ASP A 29 10.94 -32.71 3.92
CA ASP A 29 9.90 -32.82 2.91
C ASP A 29 8.77 -31.84 3.30
N ILE A 30 8.75 -30.67 2.65
CA ILE A 30 7.67 -29.70 2.83
C ILE A 30 6.32 -30.31 2.53
N TYR A 31 6.30 -31.34 1.71
CA TYR A 31 5.10 -32.12 1.40
C TYR A 31 4.57 -32.87 2.63
N GLU A 32 5.44 -33.43 3.48
CA GLU A 32 5.00 -34.05 4.74
C GLU A 32 4.42 -33.02 5.71
N ILE A 33 5.01 -31.83 5.80
CA ILE A 33 4.48 -30.76 6.67
C ILE A 33 3.11 -30.27 6.15
N VAL A 34 2.97 -30.09 4.86
CA VAL A 34 1.70 -29.68 4.24
C VAL A 34 0.68 -30.81 4.24
N GLY A 35 1.11 -32.05 4.00
CA GLY A 35 0.25 -33.23 4.03
C GLY A 35 -0.25 -33.60 5.43
N ALA A 36 0.56 -33.36 6.47
CA ALA A 36 0.14 -33.53 7.86
C ALA A 36 -0.93 -32.50 8.25
N ASN A 37 -0.81 -31.28 7.76
CA ASN A 37 -1.82 -30.23 7.98
C ASN A 37 -3.12 -30.44 7.19
N GLU A 38 -3.08 -31.15 6.07
CA GLU A 38 -4.30 -31.55 5.34
C GLU A 38 -5.06 -32.70 6.01
N ARG A 39 -4.37 -33.59 6.75
CA ARG A 39 -4.98 -34.72 7.45
C ARG A 39 -5.52 -34.36 8.82
N GLU A 40 -4.88 -33.48 9.51
CA GLU A 40 -5.44 -32.83 10.68
C GLU A 40 -6.15 -31.57 10.21
N GLU A 41 -7.49 -31.62 10.04
CA GLU A 41 -8.29 -30.41 10.04
C GLU A 41 -7.76 -29.56 11.21
N SER A 42 -7.03 -28.52 10.90
CA SER A 42 -6.12 -27.84 11.81
C SER A 42 -6.89 -27.15 12.96
N ARG A 43 -7.34 -27.95 13.91
CA ARG A 43 -7.94 -27.47 15.15
C ARG A 43 -6.94 -26.74 16.07
N ASN A 44 -5.64 -26.82 15.77
CA ASN A 44 -4.58 -26.36 16.66
C ASN A 44 -3.57 -25.37 16.06
N LEU A 45 -3.73 -24.92 14.83
CA LEU A 45 -2.93 -23.81 14.32
C LEU A 45 -3.52 -22.50 14.85
N HIS A 46 -2.88 -21.95 15.85
CA HIS A 46 -3.26 -20.69 16.52
C HIS A 46 -3.35 -19.48 15.60
N HIS A 47 -2.98 -19.61 14.32
CA HIS A 47 -2.99 -18.55 13.32
C HIS A 47 -3.70 -18.89 12.01
N GLY A 48 -4.44 -19.99 11.94
CA GLY A 48 -5.45 -20.23 10.89
C GLY A 48 -4.95 -20.24 9.43
N HIS A 49 -3.68 -20.51 9.20
CA HIS A 49 -3.13 -20.61 7.86
C HIS A 49 -3.28 -22.02 7.34
N SER A 50 -4.28 -22.26 6.50
CA SER A 50 -4.40 -23.50 5.76
C SER A 50 -3.75 -23.36 4.39
N PHE A 51 -2.67 -24.09 4.15
CA PHE A 51 -2.09 -24.21 2.81
C PHE A 51 -2.84 -25.28 2.03
N ARG A 52 -3.57 -24.90 1.00
CA ARG A 52 -4.11 -25.86 0.03
C ARG A 52 -3.21 -25.90 -1.19
N ILE A 53 -2.46 -26.98 -1.34
CA ILE A 53 -1.85 -27.33 -2.62
C ILE A 53 -2.94 -27.97 -3.47
N ARG A 54 -3.50 -27.24 -4.44
CA ARG A 54 -4.37 -27.79 -5.46
C ARG A 54 -3.50 -28.22 -6.64
N GLY A 55 -3.27 -29.50 -6.80
CA GLY A 55 -2.58 -30.09 -7.94
C GLY A 55 -2.36 -31.60 -7.74
N PRO A 56 -2.11 -32.35 -8.82
CA PRO A 56 -1.82 -33.77 -8.70
C PRO A 56 -0.54 -34.00 -7.89
N ILE A 57 -0.56 -35.01 -7.04
CA ILE A 57 0.44 -35.40 -6.03
C ILE A 57 1.80 -35.85 -6.66
N HIS A 58 2.04 -35.57 -7.92
CA HIS A 58 3.26 -35.98 -8.65
C HIS A 58 4.31 -34.86 -8.80
N GLN A 59 4.22 -33.78 -8.05
CA GLN A 59 5.31 -32.80 -8.07
C GLN A 59 6.51 -33.30 -7.26
N PRO A 60 7.72 -33.12 -7.80
CA PRO A 60 8.93 -33.47 -7.07
C PRO A 60 9.02 -32.71 -5.77
N TYR A 61 9.62 -33.33 -4.76
CA TYR A 61 9.81 -32.75 -3.43
C TYR A 61 10.38 -31.33 -3.48
N VAL A 62 9.78 -30.41 -2.75
CA VAL A 62 10.32 -29.07 -2.59
C VAL A 62 11.43 -29.12 -1.53
N THR A 63 12.64 -28.86 -1.93
CA THR A 63 13.80 -28.83 -1.03
C THR A 63 14.06 -27.40 -0.52
N ILE A 64 14.82 -27.28 0.56
CA ILE A 64 15.30 -25.98 1.07
C ILE A 64 16.08 -25.23 -0.02
N LYS A 65 16.88 -25.97 -0.81
CA LYS A 65 17.58 -25.37 -1.95
C LYS A 65 16.62 -24.73 -2.92
N MET A 66 15.55 -25.40 -3.31
CA MET A 66 14.53 -24.86 -4.21
C MET A 66 13.84 -23.63 -3.61
N MET A 67 13.61 -23.61 -2.31
CA MET A 67 13.05 -22.42 -1.62
C MET A 67 14.01 -21.22 -1.69
N SER A 68 15.29 -21.45 -1.44
CA SER A 68 16.29 -20.40 -1.52
C SER A 68 16.52 -19.94 -2.96
N ASP A 69 16.59 -20.88 -3.91
CA ASP A 69 16.73 -20.58 -5.33
C ASP A 69 15.53 -19.78 -5.88
N ALA A 70 14.32 -20.04 -5.39
CA ALA A 70 13.11 -19.35 -5.85
C ALA A 70 13.09 -17.85 -5.49
N LEU A 71 13.88 -17.42 -4.50
CA LEU A 71 13.99 -16.01 -4.14
C LEU A 71 14.94 -15.24 -5.07
N LEU A 72 16.06 -15.88 -5.47
CA LEU A 72 17.15 -15.23 -6.19
C LEU A 72 16.70 -14.40 -7.41
N PRO A 73 15.82 -14.88 -8.28
CA PRO A 73 15.41 -14.13 -9.47
C PRO A 73 14.65 -12.83 -9.14
N PHE A 74 14.01 -12.76 -7.97
CA PHE A 74 13.17 -11.64 -7.56
C PHE A 74 13.92 -10.59 -6.74
N LEU A 75 15.14 -10.89 -6.28
CA LEU A 75 15.95 -9.92 -5.55
C LEU A 75 16.49 -8.87 -6.52
N ASP A 76 16.42 -7.61 -6.12
CA ASP A 76 17.12 -6.55 -6.83
C ASP A 76 18.63 -6.57 -6.51
N TYR A 77 19.38 -5.70 -7.14
CA TYR A 77 20.83 -5.63 -6.98
C TYR A 77 21.30 -5.28 -5.56
N ARG A 78 20.39 -4.80 -4.69
CA ARG A 78 20.63 -4.53 -3.27
C ARG A 78 20.34 -5.75 -2.38
N GLY A 79 19.79 -6.83 -2.94
CA GLY A 79 19.27 -7.95 -2.16
C GLY A 79 17.88 -7.71 -1.55
N TRP A 80 17.12 -6.75 -2.09
CA TRP A 80 15.78 -6.43 -1.64
C TRP A 80 14.72 -7.13 -2.49
N ILE A 81 13.57 -7.42 -1.87
CA ILE A 81 12.40 -7.97 -2.54
C ILE A 81 11.22 -7.01 -2.38
N PHE A 82 10.42 -6.91 -3.44
CA PHE A 82 9.18 -6.12 -3.43
C PHE A 82 8.15 -6.70 -2.45
N GLY A 83 7.25 -5.86 -1.96
CA GLY A 83 6.10 -6.30 -1.15
C GLY A 83 5.02 -6.97 -1.99
N ILE A 84 4.32 -7.91 -1.38
CA ILE A 84 3.13 -8.54 -1.95
C ILE A 84 2.13 -8.80 -0.82
N ASN A 85 0.84 -8.54 -1.06
CA ASN A 85 -0.21 -8.59 -0.05
C ASN A 85 0.17 -7.72 1.17
N ASP A 86 0.21 -8.26 2.37
CA ASP A 86 0.56 -7.52 3.60
C ASP A 86 2.07 -7.31 3.79
N ALA A 87 2.90 -7.81 2.90
CA ALA A 87 4.33 -7.65 2.99
C ALA A 87 4.79 -6.28 2.50
N THR A 88 5.77 -5.70 3.17
CA THR A 88 6.47 -4.50 2.71
C THR A 88 7.71 -4.87 1.92
N GLU A 89 8.14 -4.01 1.02
CA GLU A 89 9.46 -4.12 0.40
C GLU A 89 10.55 -4.12 1.48
N ARG A 90 11.51 -5.02 1.38
CA ARG A 90 12.57 -5.16 2.37
C ARG A 90 13.77 -5.92 1.85
N GLU A 91 14.88 -5.75 2.56
CA GLU A 91 16.05 -6.59 2.42
C GLU A 91 15.72 -8.04 2.82
N VAL A 92 16.15 -8.98 2.00
CA VAL A 92 16.18 -10.40 2.34
C VAL A 92 17.52 -10.64 3.01
N GLY A 93 17.55 -10.60 4.34
CA GLY A 93 18.77 -10.64 5.11
C GLY A 93 19.67 -11.84 4.79
N GLY A 94 20.98 -11.63 4.90
CA GLY A 94 22.00 -12.65 4.61
C GLY A 94 21.80 -13.95 5.36
N ASP A 95 21.25 -13.89 6.57
CA ASP A 95 20.88 -15.07 7.37
C ASP A 95 19.92 -16.02 6.62
N SER A 96 19.13 -15.52 5.68
CA SER A 96 18.25 -16.34 4.82
C SER A 96 19.05 -17.21 3.86
N PHE A 97 20.22 -16.76 3.45
CA PHE A 97 21.07 -17.46 2.50
C PHE A 97 22.27 -18.14 3.16
N GLU A 98 22.69 -17.76 4.35
CA GLU A 98 23.82 -18.37 5.06
C GLU A 98 23.61 -19.88 5.27
N MET A 99 22.43 -20.29 5.72
CA MET A 99 22.12 -21.70 5.87
C MET A 99 22.13 -22.45 4.54
N ALA A 100 21.57 -21.85 3.49
CA ALA A 100 21.58 -22.44 2.16
C ALA A 100 23.00 -22.54 1.60
N TYR A 101 23.83 -21.51 1.79
CA TYR A 101 25.24 -21.54 1.41
C TYR A 101 26.04 -22.57 2.21
N TYR A 102 25.82 -22.65 3.52
CA TYR A 102 26.44 -23.67 4.36
C TYR A 102 26.12 -25.07 3.85
N ALA A 103 24.86 -25.34 3.52
CA ALA A 103 24.42 -26.66 3.08
C ALA A 103 24.84 -27.02 1.64
N PHE A 104 24.74 -26.06 0.71
CA PHE A 104 24.82 -26.34 -0.73
C PHE A 104 26.04 -25.75 -1.42
N ARG A 105 26.76 -24.83 -0.80
CA ARG A 105 27.95 -24.14 -1.37
C ARG A 105 27.69 -23.48 -2.73
N ASP A 106 26.44 -23.10 -3.01
CA ASP A 106 26.08 -22.42 -4.25
C ASP A 106 26.57 -20.96 -4.20
N PRO A 107 27.48 -20.55 -5.10
CA PRO A 107 28.06 -19.21 -5.06
C PRO A 107 27.04 -18.09 -5.25
N ARG A 108 25.89 -18.35 -5.87
CA ARG A 108 24.82 -17.34 -6.06
C ARG A 108 24.32 -16.78 -4.73
N TYR A 109 24.30 -17.55 -3.65
CA TYR A 109 23.92 -17.07 -2.33
C TYR A 109 24.97 -16.13 -1.73
N ALA A 110 26.24 -16.35 -2.06
CA ALA A 110 27.35 -15.56 -1.50
C ALA A 110 27.23 -14.07 -1.85
N ALA A 111 26.76 -13.74 -3.03
CA ALA A 111 26.56 -12.35 -3.46
C ALA A 111 25.62 -11.59 -2.48
N PHE A 112 24.49 -12.18 -2.15
CA PHE A 112 23.48 -11.57 -1.25
C PHE A 112 23.90 -11.61 0.21
N ILE A 113 24.62 -12.65 0.65
CA ILE A 113 25.17 -12.71 2.02
C ILE A 113 26.18 -11.56 2.23
N ARG A 114 27.02 -11.26 1.23
CA ARG A 114 28.01 -10.17 1.30
C ARG A 114 27.39 -8.79 1.37
N MET A 115 26.23 -8.60 0.77
CA MET A 115 25.48 -7.33 0.81
C MET A 115 24.83 -7.09 2.16
N SER A 116 24.53 -8.15 2.91
CA SER A 116 23.81 -8.04 4.18
C SER A 116 24.71 -7.56 5.31
N PRO A 117 24.28 -6.58 6.11
CA PRO A 117 25.06 -6.05 7.21
C PRO A 117 25.25 -7.01 8.40
N GLY A 118 24.54 -8.13 8.48
CA GLY A 118 24.59 -9.07 9.58
C GLY A 118 24.95 -10.48 9.12
N ARG A 119 26.19 -10.91 9.34
CA ARG A 119 26.60 -12.31 9.17
C ARG A 119 26.56 -13.03 10.50
N ASN A 120 26.13 -14.27 10.47
CA ASN A 120 26.11 -15.13 11.66
C ASN A 120 27.07 -16.32 11.53
N ASP A 121 28.32 -16.02 11.16
CA ASP A 121 29.37 -17.00 10.92
C ASP A 121 29.62 -17.87 12.15
N LEU A 122 29.40 -17.32 13.34
CA LEU A 122 29.57 -18.05 14.60
C LEU A 122 28.62 -19.24 14.75
N ILE A 123 27.38 -19.08 14.23
CA ILE A 123 26.37 -20.15 14.35
C ILE A 123 26.50 -21.16 13.22
N TYR A 124 26.67 -20.66 11.98
CA TYR A 124 26.64 -21.53 10.80
C TYR A 124 28.02 -21.98 10.34
N GLY A 125 29.09 -21.37 10.86
CA GLY A 125 30.45 -21.70 10.43
C GLY A 125 30.66 -21.47 8.94
N VAL A 126 30.01 -20.42 8.37
CA VAL A 126 30.10 -20.13 6.95
C VAL A 126 31.53 -19.73 6.61
N PRO A 127 32.22 -20.43 5.68
CA PRO A 127 33.57 -20.11 5.30
C PRO A 127 33.64 -18.78 4.55
N GLU A 128 34.86 -18.40 4.18
CA GLU A 128 35.08 -17.25 3.31
C GLU A 128 34.21 -17.35 2.07
N LEU A 129 33.46 -16.25 1.78
CA LEU A 129 32.51 -16.20 0.69
C LEU A 129 33.26 -15.86 -0.62
N PRO A 130 32.98 -16.56 -1.72
CA PRO A 130 33.56 -16.22 -3.02
C PRO A 130 33.09 -14.83 -3.49
N GLU A 131 33.91 -14.16 -4.25
CA GLU A 131 33.55 -12.92 -4.94
C GLU A 131 32.69 -13.22 -6.17
N VAL A 132 31.40 -13.05 -6.02
CA VAL A 132 30.39 -13.29 -7.07
C VAL A 132 29.43 -12.12 -7.07
N GLU A 133 29.12 -11.60 -8.24
CA GLU A 133 28.08 -10.59 -8.43
C GLU A 133 26.70 -11.26 -8.57
N PRO A 134 25.62 -10.56 -8.20
CA PRO A 134 24.28 -11.00 -8.51
C PRO A 134 24.09 -11.21 -10.00
N GLY A 135 23.44 -12.28 -10.40
CA GLY A 135 23.18 -12.56 -11.81
C GLY A 135 22.26 -11.50 -12.45
N ASP A 136 22.49 -11.23 -13.73
CA ASP A 136 21.62 -10.35 -14.50
C ASP A 136 20.31 -11.06 -14.87
N VAL A 137 19.26 -10.86 -14.09
CA VAL A 137 17.93 -11.41 -14.32
C VAL A 137 17.04 -10.36 -14.95
N ARG A 138 16.70 -10.53 -16.23
CA ARG A 138 15.84 -9.60 -17.00
C ARG A 138 14.35 -9.75 -16.67
N GLY A 139 13.94 -10.86 -16.11
CA GLY A 139 12.58 -11.10 -15.68
C GLY A 139 12.41 -12.42 -14.97
N ALA A 140 11.37 -12.52 -14.17
CA ALA A 140 10.99 -13.72 -13.48
C ALA A 140 9.48 -13.76 -13.22
N TYR A 141 8.95 -14.96 -13.07
CA TYR A 141 7.55 -15.12 -12.66
C TYR A 141 7.40 -16.28 -11.68
N ALA A 142 6.35 -16.20 -10.90
CA ALA A 142 5.97 -17.25 -9.96
C ALA A 142 4.46 -17.46 -10.01
N ASP A 143 4.01 -18.37 -10.87
CA ASP A 143 2.57 -18.61 -11.12
C ASP A 143 1.82 -19.00 -9.84
N ASN A 144 2.47 -19.71 -8.92
CA ASN A 144 1.88 -20.09 -7.64
C ASN A 144 1.78 -18.95 -6.63
N ALA A 145 2.63 -17.92 -6.76
CA ALA A 145 2.60 -16.73 -5.92
C ALA A 145 1.86 -15.57 -6.58
N GLY A 146 1.72 -15.63 -7.90
CA GLY A 146 1.06 -14.61 -8.69
C GLY A 146 1.88 -13.33 -8.81
N ALA A 147 3.18 -13.45 -9.07
CA ALA A 147 4.06 -12.32 -9.30
C ALA A 147 4.79 -12.46 -10.64
N LEU A 148 4.79 -11.40 -11.44
CA LEU A 148 5.54 -11.27 -12.67
C LEU A 148 6.39 -10.03 -12.59
N MET A 149 7.71 -10.20 -12.61
CA MET A 149 8.69 -9.14 -12.53
C MET A 149 9.45 -9.03 -13.83
N LEU A 150 9.64 -7.80 -14.31
CA LEU A 150 10.45 -7.45 -15.47
C LEU A 150 11.50 -6.42 -15.08
N ARG A 151 12.70 -6.52 -15.69
CA ARG A 151 13.81 -5.55 -15.52
C ARG A 151 14.34 -5.11 -16.87
N SER A 152 14.69 -3.83 -16.95
CA SER A 152 15.36 -3.27 -18.12
C SER A 152 16.78 -3.84 -18.33
N THR A 153 17.37 -3.57 -19.48
CA THR A 153 18.67 -4.15 -19.88
C THR A 153 19.87 -3.25 -19.58
N GLN A 154 19.67 -2.14 -18.89
CA GLN A 154 20.74 -1.21 -18.54
C GLN A 154 21.89 -1.91 -17.82
N GLN A 155 23.14 -1.52 -18.15
CA GLN A 155 24.33 -2.15 -17.61
C GLN A 155 24.55 -1.79 -16.14
N GLU A 156 24.31 -0.52 -15.79
CA GLU A 156 24.43 -0.06 -14.41
C GLU A 156 23.20 -0.54 -13.60
N PRO A 157 23.39 -1.41 -12.59
CA PRO A 157 22.28 -2.01 -11.84
C PRO A 157 21.35 -0.99 -11.19
N ARG A 158 21.89 0.15 -10.73
CA ARG A 158 21.13 1.24 -10.11
C ARG A 158 20.17 1.93 -11.08
N GLU A 159 20.50 1.94 -12.38
CA GLU A 159 19.70 2.57 -13.42
C GLU A 159 18.59 1.66 -13.97
N LYS A 160 18.66 0.36 -13.67
CA LYS A 160 17.64 -0.59 -14.12
C LYS A 160 16.26 -0.23 -13.58
N ILE A 161 15.28 -0.24 -14.48
CA ILE A 161 13.87 -0.21 -14.12
C ILE A 161 13.45 -1.63 -13.77
N GLN A 162 12.85 -1.82 -12.59
CA GLN A 162 12.18 -3.06 -12.20
C GLN A 162 10.71 -2.78 -11.98
N ALA A 163 9.84 -3.53 -12.63
CA ALA A 163 8.40 -3.43 -12.46
C ALA A 163 7.78 -4.80 -12.19
N VAL A 164 6.72 -4.83 -11.36
CA VAL A 164 6.09 -6.07 -10.91
C VAL A 164 4.58 -5.99 -11.10
N LEU A 165 4.00 -7.00 -11.74
CA LEU A 165 2.55 -7.22 -11.84
C LEU A 165 2.09 -8.32 -10.89
N LYS A 166 0.92 -8.13 -10.32
CA LYS A 166 0.20 -9.12 -9.50
C LYS A 166 -0.78 -9.92 -10.35
N TYR A 167 -0.83 -11.24 -10.09
CA TYR A 167 -1.84 -12.14 -10.64
C TYR A 167 -2.05 -13.35 -9.72
N GLY A 168 -2.76 -14.38 -10.16
CA GLY A 168 -3.05 -15.57 -9.37
C GLY A 168 -4.23 -15.38 -8.43
N THR A 169 -4.25 -16.15 -7.37
CA THR A 169 -5.33 -16.12 -6.37
C THR A 169 -5.22 -14.91 -5.44
N HIS A 170 -6.30 -14.62 -4.71
CA HIS A 170 -6.34 -13.59 -3.68
C HIS A 170 -5.25 -13.73 -2.59
N GLY A 171 -4.76 -14.93 -2.31
CA GLY A 171 -3.69 -15.14 -1.31
C GLY A 171 -4.20 -15.44 0.11
N GLY A 172 -5.50 -15.56 0.30
CA GLY A 172 -6.09 -15.96 1.57
C GLY A 172 -6.21 -14.81 2.58
N TYR A 173 -5.90 -15.07 3.84
CA TYR A 173 -6.10 -14.13 4.95
C TYR A 173 -5.36 -12.79 4.80
N HIS A 174 -4.15 -12.81 4.24
CA HIS A 174 -3.34 -11.63 3.98
C HIS A 174 -3.45 -11.15 2.54
N GLY A 175 -4.38 -11.71 1.77
CA GLY A 175 -4.56 -11.38 0.37
C GLY A 175 -5.19 -10.01 0.17
N HIS A 176 -4.86 -9.40 -0.97
CA HIS A 176 -5.47 -8.16 -1.43
C HIS A 176 -6.24 -8.37 -2.72
N PHE A 177 -7.16 -7.47 -3.01
CA PHE A 177 -7.98 -7.49 -4.24
C PHE A 177 -7.27 -6.68 -5.32
N ASP A 178 -6.14 -7.21 -5.80
CA ASP A 178 -5.13 -6.48 -6.56
C ASP A 178 -4.64 -7.22 -7.82
N ARG A 179 -5.38 -8.22 -8.30
CA ARG A 179 -5.02 -8.92 -9.54
C ARG A 179 -5.04 -7.96 -10.71
N THR A 180 -4.01 -8.01 -11.55
CA THR A 180 -3.65 -7.06 -12.60
C THR A 180 -3.03 -5.74 -12.10
N ALA A 181 -2.88 -5.52 -10.79
CA ALA A 181 -2.20 -4.33 -10.29
C ALA A 181 -0.70 -4.33 -10.58
N MET A 182 -0.15 -3.15 -10.83
CA MET A 182 1.29 -2.92 -10.73
C MET A 182 1.65 -2.76 -9.25
N LEU A 183 2.33 -3.76 -8.68
CA LEU A 183 2.69 -3.78 -7.25
C LEU A 183 3.84 -2.86 -6.93
N SER A 184 4.86 -2.85 -7.77
CA SER A 184 6.11 -2.14 -7.51
C SER A 184 6.70 -1.64 -8.82
N LEU A 185 7.31 -0.47 -8.74
CA LEU A 185 8.16 0.12 -9.76
C LEU A 185 9.38 0.70 -9.06
N MET A 186 10.56 0.16 -9.33
CA MET A 186 11.81 0.56 -8.71
C MET A 186 12.79 1.04 -9.77
N ARG A 187 13.50 2.12 -9.48
CA ARG A 187 14.67 2.63 -10.21
C ARG A 187 15.53 3.47 -9.25
N TYR A 188 16.82 3.51 -9.45
CA TYR A 188 17.79 4.29 -8.66
C TYR A 188 17.75 3.94 -7.17
N ALA A 189 17.66 2.64 -6.85
CA ALA A 189 17.51 2.15 -5.48
C ALA A 189 16.29 2.70 -4.72
N ARG A 190 15.28 3.15 -5.40
CA ARG A 190 14.04 3.69 -4.82
C ARG A 190 12.84 3.01 -5.45
N SER A 191 11.98 2.50 -4.61
CA SER A 191 10.68 2.05 -5.05
C SER A 191 9.72 3.22 -5.04
N PHE A 192 9.13 3.48 -6.21
CA PHE A 192 7.92 4.25 -6.28
C PHE A 192 6.84 3.56 -5.47
N TYR A 193 5.68 3.97 -5.58
CA TYR A 193 4.58 3.49 -4.83
C TYR A 193 4.46 1.96 -4.81
N ASN A 194 4.33 1.41 -3.60
CA ASN A 194 3.82 0.08 -3.32
C ASN A 194 2.52 0.23 -2.53
N PRO A 195 1.36 -0.21 -3.06
CA PRO A 195 0.08 -0.07 -2.37
C PRO A 195 0.04 -0.72 -0.99
N GLU A 196 0.82 -1.77 -0.78
CA GLU A 196 0.92 -2.48 0.50
C GLU A 196 1.63 -1.66 1.58
N MET A 197 2.35 -0.61 1.20
CA MET A 197 2.96 0.32 2.16
C MET A 197 1.93 1.19 2.88
N VAL A 198 0.70 1.27 2.39
CA VAL A 198 -0.42 1.88 3.10
C VAL A 198 -0.92 0.89 4.12
N TRP A 199 -0.10 0.64 5.11
CA TRP A 199 -0.45 -0.35 6.11
C TRP A 199 -0.82 0.30 7.44
N TYR A 200 -1.91 -0.15 8.00
CA TYR A 200 -2.37 0.28 9.30
C TYR A 200 -2.18 -0.87 10.28
N SER A 201 -3.02 -1.46 10.86
CA SER A 201 -2.92 -2.72 11.57
C SER A 201 -4.04 -3.64 11.08
N TYR A 202 -3.95 -4.91 11.36
CA TYR A 202 -4.92 -5.89 10.89
C TYR A 202 -6.35 -5.70 11.41
N ALA A 203 -6.56 -4.88 12.39
CA ALA A 203 -7.82 -4.78 13.07
C ALA A 203 -8.73 -3.62 12.65
N PRO A 204 -8.25 -2.43 12.25
CA PRO A 204 -9.15 -1.36 11.86
C PRO A 204 -9.88 -1.68 10.57
N TYR A 205 -11.14 -1.23 10.48
CA TYR A 205 -11.91 -1.37 9.25
C TYR A 205 -11.21 -0.76 8.04
N MET A 206 -10.36 0.23 8.27
CA MET A 206 -9.56 0.90 7.26
C MET A 206 -8.67 -0.07 6.48
N TYR A 207 -8.03 -1.00 7.18
CA TYR A 207 -7.24 -2.05 6.56
C TYR A 207 -8.10 -2.94 5.65
N ASN A 208 -9.18 -3.50 6.19
CA ASN A 208 -10.03 -4.44 5.46
C ASN A 208 -10.91 -3.76 4.41
N PHE A 209 -11.30 -2.51 4.63
CA PHE A 209 -12.24 -1.80 3.77
C PHE A 209 -11.53 -1.02 2.65
N TYR A 210 -10.36 -0.44 2.92
CA TYR A 210 -9.61 0.36 1.95
C TYR A 210 -8.30 -0.32 1.53
N VAL A 211 -7.41 -0.66 2.48
CA VAL A 211 -6.05 -1.11 2.14
C VAL A 211 -6.06 -2.41 1.33
N GLN A 212 -6.91 -3.37 1.66
CA GLN A 212 -7.04 -4.60 0.88
C GLN A 212 -7.83 -4.41 -0.42
N SER A 213 -8.63 -3.34 -0.55
CA SER A 213 -9.52 -3.15 -1.70
C SER A 213 -8.77 -2.72 -2.97
N SER A 214 -9.38 -2.97 -4.13
CA SER A 214 -8.83 -2.60 -5.45
C SER A 214 -8.66 -1.09 -5.63
N ILE A 215 -9.46 -0.27 -4.93
CA ILE A 215 -9.42 1.19 -5.08
C ILE A 215 -8.12 1.80 -4.55
N SER A 216 -7.42 1.12 -3.66
CA SER A 216 -6.11 1.55 -3.14
C SER A 216 -4.93 1.16 -4.03
N LYS A 217 -5.16 0.50 -5.17
CA LYS A 217 -4.16 -0.14 -6.01
C LYS A 217 -3.88 0.62 -7.30
N ASN A 218 -2.77 0.25 -7.98
CA ASN A 218 -2.40 0.78 -9.29
C ASN A 218 -2.97 -0.14 -10.39
N MET A 219 -4.24 0.00 -10.68
CA MET A 219 -4.97 -0.89 -11.60
C MET A 219 -6.20 -0.20 -12.18
N VAL A 220 -6.86 -0.87 -13.13
CA VAL A 220 -8.20 -0.45 -13.56
C VAL A 220 -9.22 -1.02 -12.59
N THR A 221 -10.10 -0.17 -12.04
CA THR A 221 -11.24 -0.58 -11.20
C THR A 221 -12.54 -0.45 -11.97
N VAL A 222 -13.53 -1.26 -11.61
CA VAL A 222 -14.87 -1.26 -12.20
C VAL A 222 -15.84 -0.70 -11.17
N ASP A 223 -16.57 0.37 -11.54
CA ASP A 223 -17.57 1.05 -10.72
C ASP A 223 -17.03 1.49 -9.33
N LEU A 224 -15.72 1.76 -9.22
CA LEU A 224 -15.04 2.03 -7.96
C LEU A 224 -15.29 0.94 -6.90
N LYS A 225 -15.44 -0.28 -7.32
CA LYS A 225 -15.65 -1.47 -6.50
C LYS A 225 -14.36 -2.25 -6.32
N GLN A 226 -14.43 -3.35 -5.63
CA GLN A 226 -13.38 -4.30 -5.35
C GLN A 226 -13.56 -5.54 -6.21
N GLN A 227 -12.46 -6.11 -6.74
CA GLN A 227 -12.50 -7.41 -7.42
C GLN A 227 -12.97 -8.51 -6.47
N GLU A 228 -13.64 -9.52 -7.02
CA GLU A 228 -13.89 -10.76 -6.30
C GLU A 228 -12.64 -11.67 -6.22
N THR A 229 -12.70 -12.64 -5.31
CA THR A 229 -11.61 -13.59 -5.05
C THR A 229 -11.52 -14.67 -6.13
N ASP A 230 -11.38 -14.30 -7.38
CA ASP A 230 -11.22 -15.24 -8.48
C ASP A 230 -9.75 -15.38 -8.89
N ASP A 231 -9.43 -16.40 -9.68
CA ASP A 231 -8.07 -16.64 -10.15
C ASP A 231 -7.78 -15.82 -11.41
N SER A 232 -6.55 -15.34 -11.49
CA SER A 232 -5.98 -14.76 -12.70
C SER A 232 -4.72 -15.51 -13.11
N LYS A 233 -4.31 -15.35 -14.36
CA LYS A 233 -3.17 -16.06 -14.93
C LYS A 233 -2.24 -15.14 -15.68
N ARG A 234 -1.00 -15.56 -15.85
CA ARG A 234 -0.06 -14.97 -16.79
C ARG A 234 -0.31 -15.55 -18.20
N SER A 235 -0.47 -14.70 -19.19
CA SER A 235 -0.65 -15.09 -20.59
C SER A 235 0.56 -14.81 -21.47
N LEU A 236 1.50 -13.96 -21.04
CA LEU A 236 2.75 -13.67 -21.74
C LEU A 236 3.90 -13.51 -20.73
N PHE A 237 5.07 -14.01 -21.10
CA PHE A 237 6.35 -13.68 -20.49
C PHE A 237 7.43 -13.72 -21.57
N TYR A 238 8.14 -12.63 -21.76
CA TYR A 238 9.16 -12.47 -22.76
C TYR A 238 10.29 -11.59 -22.23
N THR A 239 11.53 -11.98 -22.52
CA THR A 239 12.73 -11.19 -22.21
C THR A 239 13.56 -11.06 -23.47
N GLY A 240 13.78 -9.82 -23.90
CA GLY A 240 14.51 -9.49 -25.12
C GLY A 240 15.66 -8.52 -24.88
N ASP A 241 16.24 -8.03 -25.95
CA ASP A 241 17.35 -7.06 -25.90
C ASP A 241 16.88 -5.60 -26.01
N LEU A 242 15.68 -5.38 -26.53
CA LEU A 242 15.07 -4.06 -26.65
C LEU A 242 13.99 -3.83 -25.58
N SER A 243 13.28 -4.89 -25.21
CA SER A 243 12.18 -4.80 -24.25
C SER A 243 11.96 -6.10 -23.50
N GLN A 244 11.35 -5.98 -22.33
CA GLN A 244 10.82 -7.09 -21.56
C GLN A 244 9.29 -6.96 -21.57
N ALA A 245 8.56 -8.03 -21.80
CA ALA A 245 7.10 -7.98 -21.85
C ALA A 245 6.46 -9.08 -21.02
N GLY A 246 5.38 -8.74 -20.32
CA GLY A 246 4.59 -9.69 -19.57
C GLY A 246 3.12 -9.29 -19.54
N CYS A 247 2.24 -10.29 -19.59
CA CYS A 247 0.80 -10.06 -19.56
C CYS A 247 0.13 -10.93 -18.52
N VAL A 248 -0.81 -10.34 -17.82
CA VAL A 248 -1.67 -10.99 -16.83
C VAL A 248 -3.13 -10.73 -17.16
N GLU A 249 -4.00 -11.70 -16.88
CA GLU A 249 -5.41 -11.60 -17.19
C GLU A 249 -6.27 -12.41 -16.22
N GLY A 250 -7.51 -12.00 -16.05
CA GLY A 250 -8.50 -12.69 -15.25
C GLY A 250 -9.89 -12.16 -15.52
N THR A 251 -10.89 -12.95 -15.12
CA THR A 251 -12.29 -12.56 -15.22
C THR A 251 -12.89 -12.65 -13.82
N ALA A 252 -13.46 -11.60 -13.33
CA ALA A 252 -14.05 -11.56 -11.99
C ALA A 252 -15.25 -10.62 -11.93
N ALA A 253 -16.21 -10.93 -11.08
CA ALA A 253 -17.21 -9.96 -10.65
C ALA A 253 -16.58 -8.91 -9.74
N TRP A 254 -17.25 -7.79 -9.57
CA TRP A 254 -16.84 -6.70 -8.70
C TRP A 254 -17.96 -6.43 -7.69
N SER A 255 -17.58 -6.17 -6.45
CA SER A 255 -18.52 -5.88 -5.38
C SER A 255 -18.05 -4.71 -4.53
N TYR A 256 -18.93 -4.18 -3.71
CA TYR A 256 -18.49 -3.30 -2.63
C TYR A 256 -17.70 -4.10 -1.61
N PRO A 257 -16.62 -3.53 -1.05
CA PRO A 257 -15.86 -4.20 0.00
C PRO A 257 -16.75 -4.44 1.23
N ALA A 258 -16.57 -5.60 1.87
CA ALA A 258 -17.25 -5.87 3.12
C ALA A 258 -16.79 -4.89 4.19
N TYR A 259 -17.67 -4.06 4.69
CA TYR A 259 -17.36 -3.18 5.81
C TYR A 259 -17.00 -4.04 7.03
N GLY A 260 -15.86 -3.79 7.65
CA GLY A 260 -15.28 -4.70 8.64
C GLY A 260 -14.43 -5.83 8.06
N GLY A 261 -14.42 -5.96 6.73
CA GLY A 261 -13.55 -6.83 5.95
C GLY A 261 -14.01 -8.27 5.78
N LEU A 262 -13.39 -8.97 4.82
CA LEU A 262 -13.61 -10.41 4.57
C LEU A 262 -12.90 -11.33 5.57
N ARG A 263 -12.15 -10.78 6.48
CA ARG A 263 -11.48 -11.52 7.55
C ARG A 263 -12.40 -12.53 8.25
N HIS A 264 -13.67 -12.20 8.29
CA HIS A 264 -14.70 -12.98 8.95
C HIS A 264 -15.18 -14.18 8.16
N SER A 265 -15.14 -14.13 6.84
CA SER A 265 -15.51 -15.27 5.99
C SER A 265 -14.59 -16.46 6.19
N MET A 266 -13.37 -16.24 6.64
CA MET A 266 -12.38 -17.30 6.89
C MET A 266 -12.37 -17.80 8.32
N ARG A 267 -12.82 -17.01 9.28
CA ARG A 267 -12.80 -17.34 10.71
C ARG A 267 -14.19 -17.47 11.34
N GLY A 268 -15.25 -17.13 10.59
CA GLY A 268 -16.59 -17.02 11.12
C GLY A 268 -16.79 -15.77 11.99
N PRO A 269 -17.98 -15.56 12.52
CA PRO A 269 -18.39 -14.32 13.21
C PRO A 269 -17.71 -14.07 14.56
N ARG A 270 -16.58 -14.72 14.85
CA ARG A 270 -15.93 -14.64 16.17
C ARG A 270 -15.41 -13.25 16.54
N ASP A 271 -15.12 -12.42 15.54
CA ASP A 271 -14.52 -11.12 15.78
C ASP A 271 -15.56 -10.02 16.02
N PHE A 272 -16.83 -10.36 15.89
CA PHE A 272 -17.95 -9.49 16.25
C PHE A 272 -18.49 -9.84 17.63
N LYS A 273 -17.59 -10.00 18.59
CA LYS A 273 -18.00 -10.09 19.99
C LYS A 273 -18.82 -8.87 20.35
N GLU A 274 -19.69 -9.03 21.30
CA GLU A 274 -20.37 -7.91 21.92
C GLU A 274 -19.37 -6.82 22.22
N LYS A 275 -19.60 -5.64 21.67
CA LYS A 275 -18.77 -4.47 21.95
C LYS A 275 -18.86 -4.15 23.41
N THR A 276 -17.75 -3.76 23.99
CA THR A 276 -17.76 -3.14 25.31
C THR A 276 -18.67 -1.91 25.28
N GLU A 277 -19.21 -1.54 26.42
CA GLU A 277 -20.04 -0.34 26.55
C GLU A 277 -19.32 0.88 25.98
N TRP A 278 -18.01 0.93 26.17
CA TRP A 278 -17.17 2.00 25.68
C TRP A 278 -17.05 2.01 24.15
N GLU A 279 -16.81 0.86 23.53
CA GLU A 279 -16.80 0.73 22.06
C GLU A 279 -18.15 1.08 21.45
N ALA A 280 -19.23 0.57 22.01
CA ALA A 280 -20.59 0.87 21.55
C ALA A 280 -20.91 2.36 21.59
N ARG A 281 -20.40 3.07 22.60
CA ARG A 281 -20.58 4.51 22.74
C ARG A 281 -19.79 5.32 21.71
N TYR A 282 -18.55 4.95 21.46
CA TYR A 282 -17.64 5.75 20.63
C TYR A 282 -17.57 5.32 19.17
N PHE A 283 -17.84 4.06 18.89
CA PHE A 283 -17.76 3.47 17.56
C PHE A 283 -19.02 2.67 17.23
N PRO A 284 -20.20 3.31 17.24
CA PRO A 284 -21.47 2.60 17.14
C PRO A 284 -21.79 2.05 15.75
N VAL A 285 -21.06 2.45 14.73
CA VAL A 285 -21.54 2.40 13.35
C VAL A 285 -21.35 1.06 12.63
N PRO A 286 -20.25 0.30 12.81
CA PRO A 286 -19.96 -0.81 11.89
C PRO A 286 -21.07 -1.86 11.79
N GLU A 287 -21.69 -2.24 12.89
CA GLU A 287 -22.71 -3.31 12.90
C GLU A 287 -24.03 -2.92 12.22
N LYS A 288 -24.28 -1.63 12.08
CA LYS A 288 -25.47 -1.10 11.41
C LYS A 288 -25.21 -0.76 9.94
N HIS A 289 -23.96 -0.84 9.50
CA HIS A 289 -23.61 -0.57 8.12
C HIS A 289 -24.19 -1.66 7.21
N PRO A 290 -24.88 -1.33 6.09
CA PRO A 290 -25.55 -2.33 5.25
C PRO A 290 -24.58 -3.38 4.67
N GLY A 291 -23.32 -3.02 4.45
CA GLY A 291 -22.27 -3.90 3.93
C GLY A 291 -21.43 -4.58 5.02
N PHE A 292 -21.87 -4.55 6.31
CA PHE A 292 -21.07 -5.10 7.39
C PHE A 292 -20.93 -6.63 7.30
N GLY A 293 -19.68 -7.10 7.14
CA GLY A 293 -19.34 -8.52 7.07
C GLY A 293 -19.83 -9.25 5.84
N VAL A 294 -20.41 -8.56 4.86
CA VAL A 294 -20.93 -9.15 3.63
C VAL A 294 -20.54 -8.35 2.40
N LEU A 295 -20.26 -9.03 1.31
CA LEU A 295 -20.07 -8.42 0.00
C LEU A 295 -21.43 -8.14 -0.63
N THR A 296 -21.58 -6.98 -1.24
CA THR A 296 -22.83 -6.55 -1.87
C THR A 296 -22.58 -5.82 -3.18
N GLY A 297 -23.64 -5.59 -3.97
CA GLY A 297 -23.56 -4.80 -5.17
C GLY A 297 -22.74 -5.43 -6.28
N PHE A 298 -22.82 -6.74 -6.45
CA PHE A 298 -22.07 -7.47 -7.48
C PHE A 298 -22.39 -6.99 -8.88
N THR A 299 -21.34 -6.86 -9.69
CA THR A 299 -21.47 -6.76 -11.14
C THR A 299 -21.51 -8.18 -11.74
N GLU A 300 -21.84 -8.28 -13.01
CA GLU A 300 -21.45 -9.44 -13.79
C GLU A 300 -19.91 -9.53 -13.87
N PRO A 301 -19.34 -10.68 -14.27
CA PRO A 301 -17.91 -10.78 -14.45
C PRO A 301 -17.39 -9.81 -15.51
N VAL A 302 -16.25 -9.20 -15.24
CA VAL A 302 -15.51 -8.33 -16.16
C VAL A 302 -14.17 -8.98 -16.46
N PHE A 303 -13.88 -9.16 -17.74
CA PHE A 303 -12.57 -9.60 -18.20
C PHE A 303 -11.59 -8.44 -18.09
N GLN A 304 -10.42 -8.67 -17.51
CA GLN A 304 -9.35 -7.73 -17.42
C GLN A 304 -8.04 -8.33 -17.91
N ARG A 305 -7.32 -7.58 -18.72
CA ARG A 305 -5.99 -7.93 -19.21
C ARG A 305 -5.07 -6.72 -19.09
N ARG A 306 -3.93 -6.91 -18.47
CA ARG A 306 -2.86 -5.92 -18.42
C ARG A 306 -1.58 -6.49 -18.97
N LEU A 307 -1.08 -5.84 -20.01
CA LEU A 307 0.22 -6.11 -20.59
C LEU A 307 1.19 -5.00 -20.13
N MET A 308 2.34 -5.40 -19.62
CA MET A 308 3.42 -4.51 -19.20
C MET A 308 4.62 -4.73 -20.12
N VAL A 309 5.21 -3.64 -20.60
CA VAL A 309 6.48 -3.64 -21.32
C VAL A 309 7.46 -2.76 -20.58
N VAL A 310 8.65 -3.28 -20.29
CA VAL A 310 9.75 -2.54 -19.65
C VAL A 310 10.86 -2.34 -20.67
N THR A 311 11.23 -1.10 -20.86
CA THR A 311 12.37 -0.67 -21.68
C THR A 311 13.46 -0.09 -20.78
N ASP A 312 14.57 0.36 -21.36
CA ASP A 312 15.62 1.03 -20.59
C ASP A 312 15.24 2.45 -20.13
N ASP A 313 14.25 3.05 -20.76
CA ASP A 313 13.87 4.45 -20.50
C ASP A 313 12.53 4.57 -19.72
N TYR A 314 11.57 3.64 -19.94
CA TYR A 314 10.21 3.74 -19.39
C TYR A 314 9.52 2.37 -19.31
N VAL A 315 8.35 2.38 -18.66
CA VAL A 315 7.41 1.25 -18.61
C VAL A 315 6.14 1.61 -19.39
N VAL A 316 5.59 0.66 -20.15
CA VAL A 316 4.27 0.77 -20.78
C VAL A 316 3.30 -0.17 -20.08
N LEU A 317 2.10 0.34 -19.78
CA LEU A 317 0.94 -0.47 -19.42
C LEU A 317 -0.09 -0.37 -20.54
N ALA A 318 -0.50 -1.51 -21.09
CA ALA A 318 -1.60 -1.62 -22.01
C ALA A 318 -2.70 -2.44 -21.35
N ASP A 319 -3.83 -1.80 -21.08
CA ASP A 319 -4.98 -2.40 -20.43
C ASP A 319 -6.10 -2.67 -21.42
N TYR A 320 -6.80 -3.76 -21.21
CA TYR A 320 -8.07 -4.09 -21.86
C TYR A 320 -9.02 -4.66 -20.83
N ASP A 321 -10.15 -4.00 -20.64
CA ASP A 321 -11.20 -4.39 -19.72
C ASP A 321 -12.53 -4.44 -20.46
N LYS A 322 -13.33 -5.50 -20.20
CA LYS A 322 -14.58 -5.74 -20.93
C LYS A 322 -15.61 -6.43 -20.05
N SER A 323 -16.83 -5.87 -20.02
CA SER A 323 -18.01 -6.53 -19.48
C SER A 323 -18.34 -7.80 -20.27
N THR A 324 -18.52 -8.93 -19.61
CA THR A 324 -18.91 -10.20 -20.27
C THR A 324 -20.34 -10.16 -20.81
N GLU A 325 -21.18 -9.27 -20.28
CA GLU A 325 -22.57 -9.06 -20.72
C GLU A 325 -22.77 -7.78 -21.54
N ASN A 326 -21.67 -7.12 -21.95
CA ASN A 326 -21.71 -5.87 -22.72
C ASN A 326 -22.48 -4.74 -22.01
N LYS A 327 -22.46 -4.71 -20.68
CA LYS A 327 -23.04 -3.64 -19.88
C LYS A 327 -22.08 -2.46 -19.77
N GLN A 328 -22.66 -1.27 -19.60
CA GLN A 328 -21.87 -0.06 -19.33
C GLN A 328 -21.39 -0.07 -17.89
N HIS A 329 -20.09 0.17 -17.70
CA HIS A 329 -19.44 0.36 -16.42
C HIS A 329 -18.57 1.59 -16.43
N ARG A 330 -18.27 2.08 -15.24
CA ARG A 330 -17.25 3.09 -14.98
C ARG A 330 -15.91 2.37 -14.80
N PHE A 331 -15.01 2.56 -15.76
CA PHE A 331 -13.63 2.07 -15.66
C PHE A 331 -12.72 3.22 -15.21
N ASP A 332 -12.09 3.06 -14.07
CA ASP A 332 -11.12 4.01 -13.51
C ASP A 332 -9.72 3.39 -13.50
N LEU A 333 -8.83 3.88 -14.35
CA LEU A 333 -7.40 3.56 -14.26
C LEU A 333 -6.80 4.39 -13.14
N LEU A 334 -6.38 3.74 -12.07
CA LEU A 334 -5.90 4.38 -10.84
C LEU A 334 -4.40 4.25 -10.66
N PHE A 335 -3.81 5.33 -10.17
CA PHE A 335 -2.44 5.37 -9.65
C PHE A 335 -2.42 6.06 -8.29
N GLN A 336 -1.71 5.46 -7.35
CA GLN A 336 -1.54 5.93 -5.98
C GLN A 336 -0.10 6.38 -5.81
N ILE A 337 0.19 7.68 -5.89
CA ILE A 337 1.56 8.20 -5.96
C ILE A 337 1.69 9.45 -5.09
N LYS A 338 2.85 9.66 -4.48
CA LYS A 338 3.18 10.86 -3.72
C LYS A 338 3.64 12.01 -4.62
N GLY A 339 3.35 13.24 -4.17
CA GLY A 339 3.99 14.43 -4.65
C GLY A 339 3.55 14.89 -6.03
N LEU A 340 2.26 15.09 -6.26
CA LEU A 340 1.75 15.64 -7.51
C LEU A 340 2.32 17.03 -7.79
N LEU A 341 3.00 17.18 -8.92
CA LEU A 341 3.48 18.48 -9.43
C LEU A 341 2.45 19.14 -10.36
N GLY A 342 1.72 18.36 -11.14
CA GLY A 342 0.70 18.91 -12.02
C GLY A 342 0.20 17.96 -13.09
N LEU A 343 -0.84 18.40 -13.78
CA LEU A 343 -1.45 17.74 -14.94
C LEU A 343 -1.40 18.63 -16.17
N SER A 344 -1.03 18.06 -17.30
CA SER A 344 -1.14 18.69 -18.63
C SER A 344 -1.76 17.73 -19.64
N ALA A 345 -2.44 18.28 -20.65
CA ALA A 345 -2.99 17.52 -21.76
C ALA A 345 -3.11 18.43 -23.00
N ASP A 346 -3.35 17.87 -24.18
CA ASP A 346 -3.57 18.65 -25.40
C ASP A 346 -4.76 19.63 -25.21
N LYS A 347 -5.83 19.14 -24.60
CA LYS A 347 -6.91 19.98 -24.06
C LYS A 347 -7.24 19.54 -22.65
N LYS A 348 -7.30 20.48 -21.72
CA LYS A 348 -7.65 20.26 -20.32
C LYS A 348 -8.55 21.39 -19.83
N GLU A 349 -9.72 21.03 -19.36
CA GLU A 349 -10.68 21.96 -18.77
C GLU A 349 -11.05 21.47 -17.37
N PHE A 350 -11.05 22.37 -16.40
CA PHE A 350 -11.51 22.06 -15.05
C PHE A 350 -13.04 21.91 -15.07
N ILE A 351 -13.54 20.81 -14.48
CA ILE A 351 -14.98 20.55 -14.38
C ILE A 351 -15.50 20.95 -13.01
N SER A 352 -14.96 20.37 -11.95
CA SER A 352 -15.49 20.53 -10.61
C SER A 352 -14.47 20.16 -9.52
N HIS A 353 -14.73 20.67 -8.33
CA HIS A 353 -14.15 20.21 -7.10
C HIS A 353 -15.22 19.45 -6.30
N GLN A 354 -14.87 18.30 -5.76
CA GLN A 354 -15.75 17.46 -4.93
C GLN A 354 -15.04 17.08 -3.64
N ALA A 355 -15.78 17.06 -2.53
CA ALA A 355 -15.20 16.66 -1.24
C ALA A 355 -14.73 15.21 -1.22
N GLN A 356 -15.41 14.32 -1.97
CA GLN A 356 -15.15 12.88 -1.99
C GLN A 356 -15.26 12.35 -3.43
N LEU A 357 -14.56 11.26 -3.73
CA LEU A 357 -14.59 10.63 -5.06
C LEU A 357 -15.94 9.98 -5.38
N ASP A 358 -16.61 9.47 -4.37
CA ASP A 358 -17.97 8.94 -4.45
C ASP A 358 -18.66 9.22 -3.11
N THR A 359 -19.98 9.17 -3.09
CA THR A 359 -20.81 9.35 -1.89
C THR A 359 -21.50 8.06 -1.45
N ASP A 360 -21.33 6.95 -2.18
CA ASP A 360 -21.91 5.66 -1.83
C ASP A 360 -21.25 5.11 -0.56
N ALA A 361 -22.03 4.99 0.50
CA ALA A 361 -21.57 4.52 1.80
C ALA A 361 -21.05 3.06 1.77
N LEU A 362 -21.40 2.28 0.75
CA LEU A 362 -20.90 0.91 0.57
C LEU A 362 -19.51 0.87 -0.08
N SER A 363 -19.11 1.94 -0.77
CA SER A 363 -17.83 2.06 -1.45
C SER A 363 -16.72 2.53 -0.50
N ALA A 364 -15.48 2.10 -0.77
CA ALA A 364 -14.30 2.69 -0.15
C ALA A 364 -13.87 4.03 -0.81
N ALA A 365 -14.47 4.38 -1.95
CA ALA A 365 -14.15 5.59 -2.69
C ALA A 365 -14.36 6.90 -1.91
N PRO A 366 -15.36 7.03 -1.01
CA PRO A 366 -15.50 8.23 -0.17
C PRO A 366 -14.29 8.54 0.71
N LEU A 367 -13.40 7.56 0.94
CA LEU A 367 -12.16 7.78 1.70
C LEU A 367 -11.09 8.55 0.89
N VAL A 368 -11.24 8.62 -0.42
CA VAL A 368 -10.45 9.51 -1.28
C VAL A 368 -11.15 10.86 -1.32
N THR A 369 -10.47 11.89 -0.87
CA THR A 369 -11.04 13.22 -0.63
C THR A 369 -10.42 14.29 -1.52
N ASP A 370 -10.96 15.50 -1.47
CA ASP A 370 -10.38 16.67 -2.12
C ASP A 370 -10.20 16.49 -3.65
N ILE A 371 -11.28 16.08 -4.31
CA ILE A 371 -11.26 15.64 -5.70
C ILE A 371 -11.35 16.83 -6.65
N ASN A 372 -10.35 16.97 -7.51
CA ASN A 372 -10.38 17.88 -8.65
C ASN A 372 -10.57 17.08 -9.94
N GLN A 373 -11.62 17.40 -10.70
CA GLN A 373 -11.95 16.73 -11.95
C GLN A 373 -11.69 17.62 -13.16
N TYR A 374 -11.21 17.00 -14.22
CA TYR A 374 -10.88 17.66 -15.47
C TYR A 374 -11.43 16.88 -16.66
N SER A 375 -11.97 17.60 -17.65
CA SER A 375 -12.19 17.06 -18.99
C SER A 375 -10.87 17.13 -19.77
N VAL A 376 -10.42 16.03 -20.31
CA VAL A 376 -9.14 15.96 -21.04
C VAL A 376 -9.31 15.28 -22.39
N THR A 377 -8.55 15.72 -23.39
CA THR A 377 -8.49 15.13 -24.73
C THR A 377 -7.02 15.09 -25.18
N GLY A 378 -6.63 14.10 -25.97
CA GLY A 378 -5.26 13.87 -26.40
C GLY A 378 -4.44 13.16 -25.31
N THR A 379 -3.11 13.27 -25.38
CA THR A 379 -2.22 12.67 -24.35
C THR A 379 -2.30 13.49 -23.06
N LEU A 380 -2.67 12.81 -21.97
CA LEU A 380 -2.64 13.37 -20.62
C LEU A 380 -1.32 13.02 -19.96
N LYS A 381 -0.62 14.01 -19.42
CA LYS A 381 0.58 13.84 -18.62
C LYS A 381 0.29 14.25 -17.17
N ALA A 382 0.63 13.36 -16.22
CA ALA A 382 0.69 13.66 -14.78
C ALA A 382 2.13 13.56 -14.32
N SER A 383 2.63 14.57 -13.61
CA SER A 383 4.01 14.64 -13.13
C SER A 383 4.05 14.61 -11.61
N PHE A 384 4.96 13.83 -11.05
CA PHE A 384 5.11 13.61 -9.62
C PHE A 384 6.57 13.79 -9.18
N LEU A 385 6.74 14.17 -7.91
CA LEU A 385 8.02 14.21 -7.22
C LEU A 385 7.88 13.49 -5.89
N THR A 386 8.57 12.37 -5.72
CA THR A 386 8.65 11.65 -4.47
C THR A 386 10.01 11.89 -3.81
N LYS A 387 10.01 12.27 -2.54
CA LYS A 387 11.22 12.45 -1.74
C LYS A 387 11.49 11.20 -0.91
N PHE A 388 12.76 10.82 -0.81
CA PHE A 388 13.23 9.67 -0.05
C PHE A 388 14.31 10.09 0.93
N GLY A 389 14.41 9.39 2.06
CA GLY A 389 15.46 9.58 3.04
C GLY A 389 15.06 10.42 4.24
N PRO A 390 16.06 10.87 5.07
CA PRO A 390 15.80 11.48 6.37
C PRO A 390 15.09 12.84 6.29
N GLU A 391 15.14 13.52 5.14
CA GLU A 391 14.44 14.79 4.92
C GLU A 391 12.99 14.60 4.47
N ALA A 392 12.62 13.38 4.03
CA ALA A 392 11.26 13.05 3.69
C ALA A 392 10.45 12.81 4.97
N ASP A 393 9.22 13.31 5.02
CA ASP A 393 8.30 12.88 6.07
C ASP A 393 7.86 11.43 5.82
N ASN A 394 8.68 10.51 6.32
CA ASN A 394 8.45 9.06 6.19
C ASN A 394 7.56 8.50 7.30
N ARG A 395 6.95 9.38 8.11
CA ARG A 395 6.03 8.92 9.15
C ARG A 395 4.86 8.19 8.50
N GLY A 396 4.85 6.88 8.67
CA GLY A 396 3.76 6.02 8.26
C GLY A 396 3.78 5.50 6.83
N THR A 397 4.39 6.17 5.88
CA THR A 397 4.64 5.55 4.58
C THR A 397 6.06 5.02 4.57
N ARG A 398 6.20 3.73 4.70
CA ARG A 398 7.49 3.06 4.65
C ARG A 398 8.04 3.10 3.23
N MET A 399 8.57 4.25 2.85
CA MET A 399 9.27 4.40 1.58
C MET A 399 10.70 3.97 1.76
N TYR A 400 11.11 2.96 1.03
CA TYR A 400 12.42 2.38 1.11
C TYR A 400 13.25 2.81 -0.09
N GLY A 401 14.45 3.30 0.17
CA GLY A 401 15.38 3.65 -0.87
C GLY A 401 16.49 4.59 -0.42
N GLU A 402 17.37 4.90 -1.35
CA GLU A 402 18.41 5.91 -1.16
C GLU A 402 17.77 7.29 -0.96
N SER A 403 18.41 8.13 -0.17
CA SER A 403 18.00 9.54 0.00
C SER A 403 18.02 10.29 -1.32
N GLY A 404 17.07 11.20 -1.50
CA GLY A 404 17.00 12.09 -2.64
C GLY A 404 15.63 12.11 -3.32
N ASN A 405 15.54 12.85 -4.40
CA ASN A 405 14.32 13.04 -5.16
C ASN A 405 14.20 12.01 -6.27
N LEU A 406 12.99 11.54 -6.51
CA LEU A 406 12.65 10.73 -7.67
C LEU A 406 11.41 11.31 -8.34
N TYR A 407 11.57 11.67 -9.60
CA TYR A 407 10.49 12.17 -10.44
C TYR A 407 9.82 11.02 -11.18
N MET A 408 8.53 11.17 -11.45
CA MET A 408 7.79 10.25 -12.29
C MET A 408 6.82 11.01 -13.20
N ASP A 409 6.91 10.77 -14.49
CA ASP A 409 5.92 11.22 -15.46
C ASP A 409 5.06 10.04 -15.91
N ILE A 410 3.74 10.21 -15.84
CA ILE A 410 2.75 9.25 -16.32
C ILE A 410 2.03 9.88 -17.51
N TYR A 411 2.12 9.24 -18.66
CA TYR A 411 1.44 9.66 -19.89
C TYR A 411 0.33 8.67 -20.20
N ASN A 412 -0.94 9.07 -20.07
CA ASN A 412 -2.07 8.32 -20.59
C ASN A 412 -2.36 8.79 -22.02
N ALA A 413 -1.90 8.00 -23.03
CA ALA A 413 -1.98 8.35 -24.44
C ALA A 413 -3.25 7.85 -25.12
N TRP A 414 -3.85 6.77 -24.60
CA TRP A 414 -5.11 6.21 -25.10
C TRP A 414 -6.08 5.90 -23.93
N PRO A 415 -7.38 6.12 -24.10
CA PRO A 415 -8.05 6.73 -25.27
C PRO A 415 -7.66 8.21 -25.41
N ASN A 416 -7.54 8.68 -26.65
CA ASN A 416 -7.17 10.08 -26.94
C ASN A 416 -8.39 11.00 -27.13
N ILE A 417 -9.60 10.43 -27.02
CA ILE A 417 -10.88 11.15 -27.02
C ILE A 417 -11.13 11.84 -25.69
N GLN A 418 -12.22 12.61 -25.61
CA GLN A 418 -12.64 13.25 -24.36
C GLN A 418 -12.92 12.21 -23.27
N ARG A 419 -12.32 12.42 -22.09
CA ARG A 419 -12.44 11.59 -20.91
C ARG A 419 -12.28 12.42 -19.63
N ILE A 420 -12.60 11.82 -18.50
CA ILE A 420 -12.41 12.45 -17.20
C ILE A 420 -11.05 12.05 -16.63
N ALA A 421 -10.27 13.05 -16.25
CA ALA A 421 -9.12 12.85 -15.36
C ALA A 421 -9.42 13.48 -14.00
N TYR A 422 -8.91 12.89 -12.94
CA TYR A 422 -9.07 13.47 -11.62
C TYR A 422 -7.87 13.21 -10.73
N THR A 423 -7.72 14.06 -9.73
CA THR A 423 -6.78 13.90 -8.64
C THR A 423 -7.51 14.02 -7.32
N GLY A 424 -7.12 13.25 -6.33
CA GLY A 424 -7.69 13.32 -4.99
C GLY A 424 -6.64 12.94 -3.95
N ARG A 425 -6.92 13.27 -2.70
CA ARG A 425 -6.09 12.84 -1.58
C ARG A 425 -6.44 11.41 -1.22
N ALA A 426 -5.48 10.49 -1.38
CA ALA A 426 -5.59 9.16 -0.83
C ALA A 426 -5.47 9.20 0.69
N PRO A 427 -6.11 8.26 1.42
CA PRO A 427 -5.82 8.06 2.83
C PRO A 427 -4.33 7.82 3.03
N GLU A 428 -3.75 8.44 4.04
CA GLU A 428 -2.34 8.32 4.36
C GLU A 428 -2.12 7.55 5.66
N ASP A 429 -1.07 6.76 5.71
CA ASP A 429 -0.63 6.08 6.91
C ASP A 429 0.34 6.97 7.70
N HIS A 430 -0.16 7.80 8.54
CA HIS A 430 0.63 8.62 9.45
C HIS A 430 0.75 8.02 10.86
N GLY A 431 0.64 6.72 11.02
CA GLY A 431 0.78 6.09 12.35
C GLY A 431 -0.25 6.51 13.41
N THR A 432 -0.98 7.62 13.22
CA THR A 432 -2.15 8.02 14.00
C THR A 432 -3.45 7.66 13.35
N GLN A 433 -3.40 6.92 12.31
CA GLN A 433 -4.57 6.56 11.53
C GLN A 433 -5.46 5.61 12.28
N ARG A 434 -6.12 6.19 13.27
CA ARG A 434 -7.02 5.51 14.16
C ARG A 434 -8.25 6.33 14.29
N ASN A 435 -9.36 5.67 14.39
CA ASN A 435 -10.52 6.34 14.90
C ASN A 435 -10.20 6.78 16.33
N LEU A 436 -10.04 8.06 16.50
CA LEU A 436 -9.90 8.67 17.81
C LEU A 436 -11.27 9.18 18.23
N LYS A 437 -11.61 8.90 19.48
CA LYS A 437 -12.73 9.51 20.18
C LYS A 437 -12.22 10.24 21.39
N TYR A 438 -12.82 11.38 21.67
CA TYR A 438 -12.53 12.11 22.88
C TYR A 438 -13.81 12.52 23.60
N MET A 439 -13.71 12.66 24.89
CA MET A 439 -14.75 13.18 25.78
C MET A 439 -14.18 14.13 26.81
N VAL A 440 -14.96 15.13 27.13
CA VAL A 440 -14.77 16.04 28.26
C VAL A 440 -15.98 15.93 29.17
N GLU A 441 -15.75 15.60 30.42
CA GLU A 441 -16.81 15.42 31.42
C GLU A 441 -16.54 16.33 32.63
N GLY A 442 -17.62 16.92 33.13
CA GLY A 442 -17.60 17.72 34.34
C GLY A 442 -18.52 17.09 35.39
N ASP A 443 -18.02 16.72 36.58
CA ASP A 443 -18.76 16.02 37.63
C ASP A 443 -19.54 14.80 37.13
N GLY A 444 -18.94 14.05 36.17
CA GLY A 444 -19.52 12.88 35.51
C GLY A 444 -20.59 13.18 34.46
N LYS A 445 -20.82 14.43 34.09
CA LYS A 445 -21.71 14.82 33.01
C LYS A 445 -20.89 15.14 31.74
N LEU A 446 -21.35 14.65 30.60
CA LEU A 446 -20.73 14.97 29.31
C LEU A 446 -20.86 16.45 28.97
N LEU A 447 -19.74 17.13 28.72
CA LEU A 447 -19.65 18.53 28.32
C LEU A 447 -19.35 18.66 26.83
N ALA A 448 -18.40 17.84 26.32
CA ALA A 448 -18.06 17.75 24.90
C ALA A 448 -17.62 16.35 24.54
N GLU A 449 -17.93 15.96 23.32
CA GLU A 449 -17.37 14.76 22.72
C GLU A 449 -17.17 14.95 21.21
N GLY A 450 -16.30 14.17 20.64
CA GLY A 450 -16.09 14.15 19.21
C GLY A 450 -15.26 12.97 18.77
N SER A 451 -15.17 12.84 17.45
CA SER A 451 -14.32 11.84 16.83
C SER A 451 -13.78 12.35 15.53
N PHE A 452 -12.58 11.93 15.19
CA PHE A 452 -12.01 12.14 13.87
C PHE A 452 -11.36 10.85 13.39
N GLY A 453 -11.43 10.66 12.08
CA GLY A 453 -10.90 9.48 11.43
C GLY A 453 -9.41 9.59 11.22
N ALA A 454 -8.79 8.45 11.25
CA ALA A 454 -7.37 8.29 11.13
C ALA A 454 -6.79 8.58 9.73
N TRP A 455 -7.60 8.58 8.72
CA TRP A 455 -7.20 8.85 7.33
C TRP A 455 -7.36 10.31 6.90
N ILE A 456 -7.94 11.12 7.77
CA ILE A 456 -8.01 12.55 7.62
C ILE A 456 -7.27 13.11 8.81
N LEU A 457 -6.26 13.93 8.58
CA LEU A 457 -5.65 14.70 9.63
C LEU A 457 -6.76 15.52 10.28
N GLY A 458 -7.16 15.11 11.47
CA GLY A 458 -8.30 15.66 12.16
C GLY A 458 -7.91 16.18 13.51
N GLU A 459 -8.68 17.14 13.95
CA GLU A 459 -8.55 17.74 15.28
C GLU A 459 -9.93 17.84 15.92
N GLY A 460 -9.96 17.75 17.23
CA GLY A 460 -11.11 18.10 18.04
C GLY A 460 -10.86 19.42 18.75
N LYS A 461 -11.62 20.47 18.40
CA LYS A 461 -11.60 21.74 19.12
C LYS A 461 -12.59 21.67 20.27
N VAL A 462 -12.10 21.86 21.47
CA VAL A 462 -12.91 21.89 22.70
C VAL A 462 -12.91 23.31 23.25
N ASP A 463 -14.09 23.86 23.39
CA ASP A 463 -14.32 25.17 23.99
C ASP A 463 -15.67 25.09 24.75
N VAL A 464 -15.61 24.81 26.05
CA VAL A 464 -16.78 24.46 26.86
C VAL A 464 -16.87 25.25 28.14
N ASP A 465 -18.11 25.57 28.53
CA ASP A 465 -18.42 26.14 29.85
C ASP A 465 -18.27 25.05 30.94
N ILE A 466 -17.47 25.36 31.94
CA ILE A 466 -17.21 24.51 33.10
C ILE A 466 -17.58 25.22 34.42
N THR A 467 -18.42 26.23 34.34
CA THR A 467 -18.85 26.99 35.51
C THR A 467 -19.49 26.09 36.57
N GLY A 468 -18.91 26.10 37.76
CA GLY A 468 -19.42 25.29 38.90
C GLY A 468 -18.98 23.80 38.87
N ILE A 469 -18.22 23.38 37.88
CA ILE A 469 -17.64 22.04 37.85
C ILE A 469 -16.49 21.95 38.86
N ARG A 470 -16.48 20.90 39.64
CA ARG A 470 -15.44 20.63 40.64
C ARG A 470 -14.46 19.56 40.15
N LYS A 471 -14.92 18.61 39.37
CA LYS A 471 -14.10 17.53 38.82
C LYS A 471 -14.18 17.49 37.33
N LEU A 472 -13.07 17.76 36.64
CA LEU A 472 -12.95 17.74 35.20
C LEU A 472 -12.24 16.46 34.76
N THR A 473 -12.81 15.74 33.80
CA THR A 473 -12.19 14.55 33.20
C THR A 473 -12.04 14.74 31.69
N LEU A 474 -10.80 14.56 31.20
CA LEU A 474 -10.49 14.45 29.78
C LEU A 474 -10.23 12.98 29.44
N SER A 475 -10.91 12.46 28.46
CA SER A 475 -10.77 11.08 28.04
C SER A 475 -10.49 11.00 26.54
N SER A 476 -9.58 10.12 26.14
CA SER A 476 -9.31 9.81 24.73
C SER A 476 -9.14 8.32 24.54
N ALA A 477 -9.67 7.83 23.42
CA ALA A 477 -9.58 6.43 23.05
C ALA A 477 -9.27 6.28 21.57
N THR A 478 -8.50 5.25 21.25
CA THR A 478 -8.15 4.88 19.89
C THR A 478 -8.52 3.44 19.62
N GLN A 479 -8.89 3.12 18.39
CA GLN A 479 -9.31 1.76 18.03
C GLN A 479 -8.16 0.73 18.20
N HIS A 480 -6.94 1.15 18.02
CA HIS A 480 -5.75 0.37 18.33
C HIS A 480 -4.68 1.33 18.82
N ALA A 481 -4.12 1.10 20.00
CA ALA A 481 -2.92 1.80 20.41
C ALA A 481 -1.81 1.41 19.45
N ASN A 482 -1.26 2.38 18.78
CA ASN A 482 -0.01 2.22 18.10
C ASN A 482 1.09 2.68 19.05
N ARG A 483 2.25 2.17 18.86
CA ARG A 483 3.42 2.53 19.64
C ARG A 483 3.98 3.92 19.29
N SER A 484 3.28 4.70 18.47
CA SER A 484 3.78 5.98 17.95
C SER A 484 3.72 7.14 18.93
N LYS A 485 2.93 7.06 19.99
CA LYS A 485 2.92 8.03 21.08
C LYS A 485 2.75 9.50 20.64
N THR A 486 1.79 9.79 19.78
CA THR A 486 1.74 11.10 19.11
C THR A 486 0.44 11.87 19.28
N LEU A 487 -0.47 11.43 20.14
CA LEU A 487 -1.71 12.16 20.43
C LEU A 487 -1.56 13.08 21.62
N PHE A 488 -2.10 14.29 21.51
CA PHE A 488 -2.02 15.31 22.55
C PHE A 488 -3.34 16.05 22.73
N TRP A 489 -3.61 16.43 23.98
CA TRP A 489 -4.46 17.55 24.34
C TRP A 489 -3.57 18.80 24.32
N ALA A 490 -3.60 19.55 23.22
CA ALA A 490 -2.74 20.69 23.03
C ALA A 490 -3.32 21.93 23.76
N GLU A 491 -2.45 22.64 24.43
CA GLU A 491 -2.74 23.90 25.14
C GLU A 491 -4.05 23.87 25.94
N ALA A 492 -4.23 22.83 26.75
CA ALA A 492 -5.40 22.66 27.59
C ALA A 492 -5.41 23.70 28.74
N VAL A 493 -6.18 24.77 28.59
CA VAL A 493 -6.20 25.92 29.47
C VAL A 493 -7.60 26.12 30.08
N LEU A 494 -7.62 26.39 31.37
CA LEU A 494 -8.79 26.89 32.10
C LEU A 494 -8.79 28.40 32.10
N GLU A 495 -9.93 29.01 31.84
CA GLU A 495 -10.18 30.44 32.06
C GLU A 495 -10.99 30.60 33.32
N THR A 496 -10.56 31.47 34.21
CA THR A 496 -11.20 31.74 35.50
C THR A 496 -12.11 32.96 35.40
N LYS A 497 -12.98 33.14 36.36
CA LYS A 497 -13.94 34.25 36.43
C LYS A 497 -13.28 35.64 36.46
N ASP A 498 -12.05 35.73 36.96
CA ASP A 498 -11.24 36.96 36.98
C ASP A 498 -10.37 37.12 35.73
N GLY A 499 -10.54 36.26 34.72
CA GLY A 499 -9.84 36.33 33.45
C GLY A 499 -8.43 35.71 33.45
N LYS A 500 -8.04 35.04 34.53
CA LYS A 500 -6.74 34.38 34.60
C LYS A 500 -6.80 33.07 33.81
N GLN A 501 -5.71 32.74 33.15
CA GLN A 501 -5.52 31.46 32.48
C GLN A 501 -4.65 30.54 33.31
N ILE A 502 -5.10 29.26 33.46
CA ILE A 502 -4.40 28.21 34.21
C ILE A 502 -4.18 27.05 33.28
N ARG A 503 -2.94 26.63 33.11
CA ARG A 503 -2.61 25.45 32.30
C ARG A 503 -3.00 24.19 33.09
N LEU A 504 -3.72 23.25 32.45
CA LEU A 504 -4.02 21.96 33.08
C LEU A 504 -2.75 21.15 33.42
N ALA A 505 -1.69 21.35 32.66
CA ALA A 505 -0.39 20.74 32.90
C ALA A 505 0.25 21.13 34.24
N ASP A 506 -0.16 22.29 34.83
CA ASP A 506 0.39 22.81 36.09
C ASP A 506 -0.46 22.35 37.30
N LEU A 507 -1.57 21.68 37.07
CA LEU A 507 -2.45 21.23 38.14
C LEU A 507 -2.15 19.77 38.55
N PRO A 508 -2.36 19.45 39.84
CA PRO A 508 -2.38 18.05 40.26
C PRO A 508 -3.39 17.22 39.46
N VAL A 509 -2.99 16.04 39.00
CA VAL A 509 -3.81 15.24 38.12
C VAL A 509 -3.75 13.76 38.50
N VAL A 510 -4.89 13.07 38.41
CA VAL A 510 -4.97 11.61 38.45
C VAL A 510 -4.96 11.12 37.01
N LYS A 511 -3.96 10.30 36.66
CA LYS A 511 -3.82 9.67 35.34
C LYS A 511 -4.28 8.23 35.40
N ASN A 512 -4.99 7.79 34.35
CA ASN A 512 -5.35 6.40 34.14
C ASN A 512 -5.08 6.02 32.69
N ASN A 513 -4.35 4.94 32.47
CA ASN A 513 -4.02 4.39 31.15
C ASN A 513 -3.39 5.40 30.15
N VAL A 514 -2.73 6.41 30.62
CA VAL A 514 -2.07 7.44 29.79
C VAL A 514 -0.62 7.06 29.55
N GLN A 515 -0.18 7.08 28.30
CA GLN A 515 1.25 6.90 27.97
C GLN A 515 2.09 8.07 28.44
N ASP A 516 3.35 7.78 28.77
CA ASP A 516 4.33 8.80 29.08
C ASP A 516 4.60 9.71 27.87
N ASN A 517 5.13 10.90 28.17
CA ASN A 517 5.50 11.86 27.15
C ASN A 517 6.45 11.26 26.10
N PRO A 518 6.06 11.21 24.82
CA PRO A 518 6.84 10.55 23.76
C PRO A 518 8.17 11.27 23.48
N PHE A 519 8.32 12.53 23.85
CA PHE A 519 9.53 13.30 23.58
C PHE A 519 10.63 13.12 24.66
N GLY A 520 10.35 12.26 25.66
CA GLY A 520 11.37 11.81 26.62
C GLY A 520 11.92 12.91 27.55
N ASN A 521 11.20 14.03 27.69
CA ASN A 521 11.55 15.04 28.69
C ASN A 521 10.98 14.66 30.07
N THR A 522 11.48 15.29 31.13
CA THR A 522 11.06 15.01 32.51
C THR A 522 9.69 15.56 32.88
N LYS A 523 9.06 16.32 31.99
CA LYS A 523 7.75 16.90 32.20
C LYS A 523 6.65 15.92 31.78
N ASP A 524 5.54 15.96 32.47
CA ASP A 524 4.35 15.16 32.15
C ASP A 524 3.66 15.59 30.85
N TYR A 525 4.20 16.57 30.14
CA TYR A 525 3.67 17.11 28.90
C TYR A 525 4.78 17.41 27.89
N ALA A 526 4.42 17.45 26.61
CA ALA A 526 5.31 17.87 25.54
C ALA A 526 5.51 19.40 25.58
N ASP A 527 6.65 19.86 25.13
CA ASP A 527 7.05 21.27 25.14
C ASP A 527 7.62 21.67 23.79
N GLY A 528 6.92 22.60 23.12
CA GLY A 528 7.42 23.28 21.92
C GLY A 528 7.55 22.43 20.65
N ARG A 529 6.88 21.26 20.53
CA ARG A 529 7.10 20.30 19.42
C ARG A 529 5.83 19.73 18.81
N ILE A 530 4.67 20.29 19.13
CA ILE A 530 3.41 19.68 18.69
C ILE A 530 2.89 20.42 17.47
N ASN A 531 2.63 19.70 16.40
CA ASN A 531 1.92 20.21 15.23
C ASN A 531 0.64 19.41 15.01
N ILE A 532 -0.52 20.03 15.13
CA ILE A 532 -1.81 19.41 14.88
C ILE A 532 -2.45 20.10 13.68
N SER A 533 -2.71 19.33 12.63
CA SER A 533 -3.36 19.83 11.39
C SER A 533 -2.68 21.08 10.77
N GLY A 534 -1.35 21.19 10.91
CA GLY A 534 -0.57 22.32 10.41
C GLY A 534 -0.41 23.49 11.38
N GLU A 535 -1.10 23.50 12.51
CA GLU A 535 -0.96 24.50 13.56
C GLU A 535 0.05 24.03 14.62
N ASN A 536 0.96 24.91 15.03
CA ASN A 536 1.96 24.64 16.05
C ASN A 536 1.46 25.02 17.43
N TYR A 537 1.61 24.10 18.37
CA TYR A 537 1.25 24.29 19.77
C TYR A 537 2.49 24.22 20.66
N SER A 538 2.55 25.11 21.63
CA SER A 538 3.73 25.25 22.49
C SER A 538 3.87 24.11 23.50
N TRP A 539 2.78 23.42 23.85
CA TRP A 539 2.77 22.29 24.78
C TRP A 539 1.49 21.46 24.64
N GLY A 540 1.47 20.25 25.19
CA GLY A 540 0.29 19.39 25.23
C GLY A 540 0.43 18.21 26.18
N LEU A 541 -0.69 17.75 26.74
CA LEU A 541 -0.75 16.56 27.54
C LEU A 541 -0.88 15.33 26.63
N PRO A 542 -0.06 14.28 26.82
CA PRO A 542 -0.19 13.05 26.03
C PRO A 542 -1.61 12.47 26.13
N ALA A 543 -2.20 12.12 25.01
CA ALA A 543 -3.58 11.64 24.92
C ALA A 543 -3.67 10.16 24.49
N GLU A 544 -2.54 9.49 24.33
CA GLU A 544 -2.47 8.09 23.89
C GLU A 544 -2.70 7.13 25.05
N PRO A 545 -3.56 6.10 24.93
CA PRO A 545 -3.67 5.05 25.93
C PRO A 545 -2.44 4.12 25.90
N VAL A 546 -1.98 3.67 27.06
CA VAL A 546 -0.91 2.66 27.20
C VAL A 546 -1.37 1.32 26.64
N ASN A 547 -2.58 0.91 27.01
CA ASN A 547 -3.21 -0.31 26.53
C ASN A 547 -4.15 0.01 25.39
N ALA A 548 -3.95 -0.70 24.29
CA ALA A 548 -4.79 -0.54 23.11
C ALA A 548 -6.21 -1.04 23.35
N GLY A 549 -7.15 -0.35 22.77
CA GLY A 549 -8.55 -0.73 22.72
C GLY A 549 -9.46 0.31 23.35
N PHE A 550 -10.72 0.21 23.00
CA PHE A 550 -11.76 1.12 23.51
C PHE A 550 -12.15 0.84 24.95
N GLU A 551 -11.70 -0.26 25.50
CA GLU A 551 -12.10 -0.74 26.83
C GLU A 551 -11.52 0.11 27.96
N THR A 552 -10.36 0.75 27.70
CA THR A 552 -9.68 1.55 28.71
C THR A 552 -9.13 2.82 28.07
N PRO A 553 -9.89 3.92 28.08
CA PRO A 553 -9.42 5.20 27.55
C PRO A 553 -8.24 5.74 28.37
N ALA A 554 -7.40 6.57 27.72
CA ALA A 554 -6.48 7.43 28.43
C ALA A 554 -7.28 8.53 29.12
N GLN A 555 -7.09 8.72 30.41
CA GLN A 555 -7.87 9.70 31.19
C GLN A 555 -6.99 10.57 32.08
N TYR A 556 -7.34 11.83 32.10
CA TYR A 556 -6.87 12.81 33.07
C TYR A 556 -8.06 13.26 33.91
N THR A 557 -7.90 13.28 35.23
CA THR A 557 -8.91 13.81 36.14
C THR A 557 -8.29 14.91 37.00
N PHE A 558 -8.86 16.10 36.91
CA PHE A 558 -8.42 17.31 37.62
C PHE A 558 -9.45 17.69 38.67
N ASP A 559 -8.94 18.11 39.83
CA ASP A 559 -9.75 18.78 40.84
C ASP A 559 -9.70 20.28 40.58
N LEU A 560 -10.86 20.90 40.37
CA LEU A 560 -11.01 22.33 40.09
C LEU A 560 -11.51 23.10 41.29
N ASP A 561 -11.66 22.45 42.45
CA ASP A 561 -12.19 23.12 43.65
C ASP A 561 -11.34 24.31 44.04
N GLY A 562 -11.99 25.44 44.27
CA GLY A 562 -11.33 26.70 44.62
C GLY A 562 -10.71 27.49 43.44
N LEU A 563 -10.64 26.95 42.21
CA LEU A 563 -10.04 27.62 41.05
C LEU A 563 -10.93 28.68 40.39
N GLN A 564 -12.24 28.68 40.66
CA GLN A 564 -13.24 29.55 39.99
C GLN A 564 -13.18 29.49 38.47
N ALA A 565 -12.85 28.31 37.92
CA ALA A 565 -12.79 28.09 36.49
C ALA A 565 -14.18 28.15 35.88
N ILE A 566 -14.29 28.80 34.71
CA ILE A 566 -15.55 28.99 33.98
C ILE A 566 -15.51 28.41 32.59
N ARG A 567 -14.34 28.19 32.01
CA ARG A 567 -14.19 27.74 30.63
C ARG A 567 -12.94 26.86 30.46
N LEU A 568 -13.08 25.82 29.67
CA LEU A 568 -11.96 25.00 29.19
C LEU A 568 -11.78 25.20 27.69
N LYS A 569 -10.55 25.45 27.27
CA LYS A 569 -10.13 25.46 25.87
C LYS A 569 -8.99 24.50 25.65
N THR A 570 -9.07 23.69 24.60
CA THR A 570 -7.99 22.78 24.17
C THR A 570 -8.26 22.27 22.76
N VAL A 571 -7.21 21.77 22.10
CA VAL A 571 -7.31 21.03 20.86
C VAL A 571 -6.78 19.63 21.11
N ILE A 572 -7.53 18.60 20.68
CA ILE A 572 -7.03 17.22 20.69
C ILE A 572 -6.72 16.78 19.27
N GLY A 573 -5.53 16.22 19.04
CA GLY A 573 -5.11 15.75 17.74
C GLY A 573 -3.78 15.02 17.76
N GLY A 574 -3.38 14.55 16.58
CA GLY A 574 -2.07 13.92 16.39
C GLY A 574 -0.98 14.95 16.07
N ASP A 575 0.20 14.74 16.64
CA ASP A 575 1.40 15.53 16.30
C ASP A 575 1.91 15.09 14.92
N TYR A 576 1.36 15.68 13.90
CA TYR A 576 1.79 15.53 12.52
C TYR A 576 1.91 16.87 11.86
N PRO A 577 3.13 17.28 11.56
CA PRO A 577 3.28 18.35 10.59
C PRO A 577 2.57 17.90 9.32
N LEU A 578 1.67 18.72 8.83
CA LEU A 578 1.22 18.60 7.45
C LEU A 578 2.49 18.66 6.62
N GLY A 579 2.92 17.54 6.07
CA GLY A 579 3.99 17.52 5.09
C GLY A 579 3.65 18.51 3.97
N ASP A 580 4.65 18.93 3.21
CA ASP A 580 4.43 19.70 2.00
C ASP A 580 3.29 19.02 1.21
N GLU A 581 2.30 19.78 0.74
CA GLU A 581 1.23 19.27 -0.12
C GLU A 581 1.80 18.44 -1.29
N ALA A 582 2.98 18.81 -1.78
CA ALA A 582 3.73 18.07 -2.79
C ALA A 582 4.14 16.66 -2.34
N GLU A 583 4.17 16.35 -1.05
CA GLU A 583 4.57 15.01 -0.55
C GLU A 583 3.38 14.10 -0.24
N ARG A 584 2.16 14.59 -0.37
CA ARG A 584 0.98 13.80 -0.09
C ARG A 584 0.75 12.75 -1.14
N ARG A 585 0.26 11.59 -0.70
CA ARG A 585 -0.18 10.56 -1.62
C ARG A 585 -1.48 10.99 -2.31
N ILE A 586 -1.43 10.93 -3.63
CA ILE A 586 -2.52 11.32 -4.51
C ILE A 586 -3.07 10.06 -5.18
N THR A 587 -4.39 9.94 -5.20
CA THR A 587 -5.09 9.09 -6.14
C THR A 587 -5.23 9.86 -7.45
N PHE A 588 -4.48 9.46 -8.47
CA PHE A 588 -4.65 9.96 -9.83
C PHE A 588 -5.49 8.96 -10.62
N GLY A 589 -6.56 9.40 -11.24
CA GLY A 589 -7.48 8.54 -11.97
C GLY A 589 -7.79 9.05 -13.37
N VAL A 590 -7.94 8.11 -14.30
CA VAL A 590 -8.48 8.36 -15.66
C VAL A 590 -9.70 7.49 -15.86
N ARG A 591 -10.85 8.12 -16.13
CA ARG A 591 -12.17 7.49 -16.17
C ARG A 591 -12.77 7.45 -17.57
N MET A 592 -13.34 6.31 -17.88
CA MET A 592 -14.22 6.10 -19.05
C MET A 592 -15.47 5.32 -18.65
N ASP A 593 -16.62 5.73 -19.16
CA ASP A 593 -17.87 4.97 -19.06
C ASP A 593 -18.08 4.22 -20.37
N ALA A 594 -18.02 2.89 -20.34
CA ALA A 594 -18.06 2.04 -21.52
C ALA A 594 -18.47 0.60 -21.17
N ALA A 595 -18.79 -0.23 -22.18
CA ALA A 595 -18.90 -1.68 -22.01
C ALA A 595 -17.53 -2.38 -22.12
N GLN A 596 -16.59 -1.72 -22.79
CA GLN A 596 -15.18 -2.13 -22.85
C GLN A 596 -14.28 -0.90 -22.97
N VAL A 597 -13.07 -1.01 -22.48
CA VAL A 597 -12.08 0.07 -22.50
C VAL A 597 -10.68 -0.45 -22.83
N ARG A 598 -9.89 0.40 -23.45
CA ARG A 598 -8.45 0.24 -23.65
C ARG A 598 -7.74 1.44 -23.07
N TYR A 599 -6.66 1.21 -22.31
CA TYR A 599 -5.74 2.27 -21.89
C TYR A 599 -4.34 1.97 -22.39
N LEU A 600 -3.63 2.99 -22.88
CA LEU A 600 -2.19 2.94 -23.13
C LEU A 600 -1.53 4.01 -22.28
N THR A 601 -0.64 3.57 -21.40
CA THR A 601 0.01 4.44 -20.42
C THR A 601 1.53 4.21 -20.46
N VAL A 602 2.29 5.30 -20.51
CA VAL A 602 3.76 5.29 -20.36
C VAL A 602 4.11 5.86 -19.00
N ILE A 603 5.02 5.22 -18.29
CA ILE A 603 5.49 5.63 -16.97
C ILE A 603 7.00 5.76 -17.01
N GLU A 604 7.50 6.95 -16.74
CA GLU A 604 8.93 7.26 -16.79
C GLU A 604 9.43 7.69 -15.41
N PRO A 605 10.18 6.83 -14.67
CA PRO A 605 10.90 7.22 -13.47
C PRO A 605 12.26 7.82 -13.79
N PHE A 606 12.61 8.97 -13.18
CA PHE A 606 13.89 9.63 -13.40
C PHE A 606 14.36 10.46 -12.20
N GLU A 607 15.69 10.66 -12.05
CA GLU A 607 16.29 11.45 -10.95
C GLU A 607 16.50 12.93 -11.31
N LYS A 608 16.97 13.21 -12.50
CA LYS A 608 17.39 14.58 -12.91
C LYS A 608 16.62 15.03 -14.13
N GLU A 609 16.83 14.35 -15.24
CA GLU A 609 16.19 14.67 -16.51
C GLU A 609 15.45 13.45 -17.03
N ASN A 610 14.26 13.68 -17.54
CA ASN A 610 13.49 12.66 -18.22
C ASN A 610 14.06 12.39 -19.63
N SER A 611 13.95 11.15 -20.09
CA SER A 611 14.35 10.74 -21.45
C SER A 611 13.23 10.96 -22.46
N VAL A 612 11.98 10.86 -22.03
CA VAL A 612 10.80 10.99 -22.90
C VAL A 612 10.57 12.45 -23.28
N HIS A 613 10.52 12.73 -24.57
CA HIS A 613 10.14 14.02 -25.13
C HIS A 613 8.62 14.11 -25.32
N SER A 614 8.04 13.13 -26.00
CA SER A 614 6.59 13.09 -26.23
C SER A 614 6.08 11.65 -26.39
N VAL A 615 4.77 11.49 -26.10
CA VAL A 615 4.07 10.21 -26.19
C VAL A 615 2.74 10.46 -26.90
N PHE A 616 2.39 9.63 -27.86
CA PHE A 616 1.06 9.64 -28.48
C PHE A 616 0.67 8.25 -28.97
N ALA A 617 -0.62 8.01 -29.05
CA ALA A 617 -1.20 6.77 -29.53
C ALA A 617 -2.07 7.03 -30.77
N PRO A 618 -1.65 6.62 -31.98
CA PRO A 618 -2.49 6.73 -33.17
C PRO A 618 -3.75 5.88 -33.09
N SER A 619 -3.67 4.75 -32.39
CA SER A 619 -4.77 3.81 -32.16
C SER A 619 -4.64 3.12 -30.81
N ALA A 620 -5.64 2.31 -30.44
CA ALA A 620 -5.55 1.45 -29.26
C ALA A 620 -4.46 0.39 -29.36
N ASP A 621 -3.96 0.09 -30.56
CA ASP A 621 -2.98 -0.93 -30.83
C ASP A 621 -1.59 -0.39 -31.18
N GLU A 622 -1.42 0.94 -31.18
CA GLU A 622 -0.14 1.57 -31.53
C GLU A 622 0.20 2.71 -30.58
N LEU A 623 1.41 2.66 -30.04
CA LEU A 623 1.98 3.67 -29.16
C LEU A 623 3.33 4.14 -29.74
N ILE A 624 3.53 5.43 -29.78
CA ILE A 624 4.78 6.07 -30.23
C ILE A 624 5.35 6.90 -29.09
N VAL A 625 6.60 6.63 -28.75
CA VAL A 625 7.39 7.37 -27.77
C VAL A 625 8.59 7.98 -28.45
N ILE A 626 8.69 9.29 -28.37
CA ILE A 626 9.86 10.03 -28.90
C ILE A 626 10.75 10.39 -27.72
N LEU A 627 12.02 10.02 -27.81
CA LEU A 627 13.01 10.31 -26.80
C LEU A 627 13.78 11.60 -27.14
N LYS A 628 14.34 12.27 -26.14
CA LYS A 628 15.10 13.53 -26.31
C LYS A 628 16.37 13.36 -27.09
N ASP A 629 16.94 12.15 -27.15
CA ASP A 629 18.13 11.84 -27.96
C ASP A 629 17.82 11.58 -29.44
N GLY A 630 16.56 11.79 -29.85
CA GLY A 630 16.08 11.63 -31.22
C GLY A 630 15.68 10.21 -31.58
N ARG A 631 15.74 9.25 -30.69
CA ARG A 631 15.15 7.93 -30.93
C ARG A 631 13.61 8.02 -30.89
N GLU A 632 12.97 7.31 -31.80
CA GLU A 632 11.53 7.10 -31.85
C GLU A 632 11.26 5.61 -31.68
N GLN A 633 10.49 5.25 -30.67
CA GLN A 633 10.13 3.89 -30.35
C GLN A 633 8.64 3.69 -30.61
N ARG A 634 8.33 2.71 -31.47
CA ARG A 634 6.97 2.33 -31.84
C ARG A 634 6.64 0.96 -31.28
N LEU A 635 5.56 0.89 -30.51
CA LEU A 635 5.06 -0.34 -29.94
C LEU A 635 3.71 -0.67 -30.59
N TYR A 636 3.58 -1.89 -31.07
CA TYR A 636 2.36 -2.42 -31.67
C TYR A 636 1.86 -3.57 -30.83
N PHE A 637 0.60 -3.51 -30.42
CA PHE A 637 -0.08 -4.50 -29.57
C PHE A 637 -1.05 -5.29 -30.43
N SER A 638 -1.04 -6.63 -30.31
CA SER A 638 -1.98 -7.51 -31.02
C SER A 638 -2.52 -8.55 -30.06
N GLY A 639 -3.75 -9.02 -30.31
CA GLY A 639 -4.39 -10.06 -29.50
C GLY A 639 -4.83 -9.60 -28.11
N MET A 640 -4.90 -8.28 -27.86
CA MET A 640 -5.35 -7.77 -26.56
C MET A 640 -6.80 -8.12 -26.24
N GLU A 641 -7.65 -8.25 -27.24
CA GLU A 641 -9.08 -8.52 -27.11
C GLU A 641 -9.44 -10.02 -27.18
N GLU A 642 -8.46 -10.87 -27.49
CA GLU A 642 -8.65 -12.32 -27.68
C GLU A 642 -8.53 -13.05 -26.34
N GLU A 643 -9.67 -13.37 -25.73
CA GLU A 643 -9.69 -14.15 -24.49
C GLU A 643 -9.04 -15.52 -24.69
N GLY A 644 -8.11 -15.90 -23.80
CA GLY A 644 -7.38 -17.18 -23.86
C GLY A 644 -6.21 -17.22 -24.83
N GLY A 645 -6.04 -16.21 -25.70
CA GLY A 645 -4.86 -16.03 -26.55
C GLY A 645 -3.76 -15.25 -25.84
N ALA A 646 -2.50 -15.50 -26.14
CA ALA A 646 -1.41 -14.68 -25.68
C ALA A 646 -1.33 -13.38 -26.53
N PRO A 647 -1.35 -12.20 -25.93
CA PRO A 647 -1.11 -10.99 -26.69
C PRO A 647 0.34 -10.94 -27.18
N THR A 648 0.59 -10.19 -28.22
CA THR A 648 1.95 -9.98 -28.70
C THR A 648 2.29 -8.51 -28.75
N VAL A 649 3.56 -8.19 -28.54
CA VAL A 649 4.13 -6.86 -28.70
C VAL A 649 5.20 -6.92 -29.77
N ARG A 650 5.16 -5.95 -30.68
CA ARG A 650 6.26 -5.66 -31.60
C ARG A 650 6.78 -4.29 -31.28
N MET A 651 8.06 -4.17 -31.03
CA MET A 651 8.73 -2.90 -30.78
C MET A 651 9.74 -2.62 -31.89
N GLU A 652 9.74 -1.38 -32.36
CA GLU A 652 10.67 -0.86 -33.38
C GLU A 652 11.31 0.40 -32.81
N GLU A 653 12.64 0.52 -32.96
CA GLU A 653 13.40 1.71 -32.61
C GLU A 653 13.99 2.35 -33.85
N TRP A 654 13.66 3.62 -34.05
CA TRP A 654 14.06 4.42 -35.19
C TRP A 654 14.89 5.61 -34.74
N LYS A 655 15.78 6.09 -35.60
CA LYS A 655 16.47 7.35 -35.41
C LYS A 655 16.70 8.00 -36.79
N GLU A 656 16.33 9.28 -36.93
CA GLU A 656 16.46 10.02 -38.19
C GLU A 656 15.83 9.28 -39.38
N GLY A 657 14.72 8.60 -39.17
CA GLY A 657 14.03 7.82 -40.22
C GLY A 657 14.66 6.46 -40.55
N VAL A 658 15.72 6.05 -39.83
CA VAL A 658 16.38 4.75 -40.00
C VAL A 658 15.96 3.80 -38.92
N LEU A 659 15.49 2.58 -39.27
CA LEU A 659 15.23 1.53 -38.34
C LEU A 659 16.51 0.99 -37.73
N LEU A 660 16.69 1.16 -36.41
CA LEU A 660 17.89 0.70 -35.70
C LEU A 660 17.70 -0.74 -35.20
N ARG A 661 16.59 -0.99 -34.53
CA ARG A 661 16.30 -2.29 -33.90
C ARG A 661 14.81 -2.63 -34.02
N LYS A 662 14.53 -3.92 -34.05
CA LYS A 662 13.17 -4.44 -34.09
C LYS A 662 13.08 -5.73 -33.28
N GLU A 663 12.05 -5.87 -32.49
CA GLU A 663 11.81 -7.03 -31.67
C GLU A 663 10.32 -7.37 -31.64
N ARG A 664 9.99 -8.67 -31.47
CA ARG A 664 8.61 -9.12 -31.34
C ARG A 664 8.54 -10.26 -30.33
N THR A 665 7.58 -10.21 -29.41
CA THR A 665 7.28 -11.33 -28.50
C THR A 665 6.68 -12.51 -29.27
N GLY A 666 6.99 -13.73 -28.84
CA GLY A 666 6.41 -14.94 -29.42
C GLY A 666 7.07 -15.46 -30.70
N CYS A 667 8.20 -14.90 -31.11
CA CYS A 667 9.06 -15.42 -32.18
C CYS A 667 10.37 -15.94 -31.57
N ASN A 668 10.37 -17.17 -31.08
CA ASN A 668 11.59 -17.97 -30.84
C ASN A 668 11.62 -19.12 -31.82
#